data_39c66d47577d565a3e0599c183af7f51
#
_entry.id   39c66d47577d565a3e0599c183af7f51
#
_cell.length_a   1.000
_cell.length_b   1.000
_cell.length_c   1.000
_cell.angle_alpha   90.00
_cell.angle_beta   90.00
_cell.angle_gamma   90.00
#
_symmetry.space_group_name_H-M   'P 1'
#
loop_
_entity.id
_entity.type
_entity.pdbx_description
1 polymer ?
#
loop_
_entity_poly.entity_id
_entity_poly.type
_entity_poly.pdbx_seq_one_letter_code
_entity_poly.pdbx_strand_id
1 'polypeptide(L)'
;MNAIDRNEPAIDNLEVLKRGVKALLAHQNAEGFWEGEVVWCPMLVAQYTLMCYVTKTAISPQRQAAIEQQFRATQFASGLWGLHEKSEPYLFVTTLVYVAARILGIEKDDLLLSNARKFIRQEGGVISIPSWGKFWLAILNLYDWRGVNPVLPEVWLLPQWLFAHPSNYYCHTRLIYLGMGYIYGRKFQVALTPLIRELRSELYLKDYDRIDFNRARSTLRSEEIYSPPSFALRLFYDLAAIFDRLHSKRVRVKVMNRAIDRIRFELQTTDYTCISPVSGLLDLIALWLNNSQDRDFLKARDRFEGWIWENETDGLRIAGARSSTWDTSFAIQALQAASPHVDVTRELDRAENFLASQQIKQSFPNFKQNFRIDPKGGFCFAGVWHGWPVSDCTAEALIALLNASSPILSPSELVDAVRFILRCENNDGGFGSYERRKTASTLEWLNPAEMFANSMTEHSYTECTASCLVALREFNLNYPNTLVNEINAALKRGETLLRKQQKPDGSWLGVWGVNFIYGTMFGIQGLLATGATYDDPTIVKACNWLLSKQRFDGGWGEHFQGCLSRRYVENSESQVIQTAWALKALLEARATNWQAIDRGVRFLASMQLENGDWPKQDPGGVFFNTALLDYVLYRRYFPVWALSLYESMRNE
;
A
#
# COMPACT_ATOMS: atom_id res chain seq x y z
N MET A 1 -16.78 9.83 -44.49
CA MET A 1 -16.89 8.38 -44.66
C MET A 1 -15.61 7.92 -45.35
N ASN A 2 -14.55 7.69 -44.62
CA ASN A 2 -13.30 7.14 -45.15
C ASN A 2 -13.29 5.64 -44.81
N ALA A 3 -13.05 4.85 -45.87
CA ALA A 3 -12.99 3.40 -45.82
C ALA A 3 -11.93 2.97 -44.80
N ILE A 4 -12.37 2.28 -43.77
CA ILE A 4 -11.50 1.54 -42.83
C ILE A 4 -10.85 0.44 -43.68
N ASP A 5 -9.54 0.48 -43.68
CA ASP A 5 -8.67 -0.45 -44.39
C ASP A 5 -8.98 -1.90 -43.91
N ARG A 6 -9.51 -2.71 -44.86
CA ARG A 6 -9.95 -4.09 -44.61
C ARG A 6 -8.82 -5.12 -44.66
N ASN A 7 -7.58 -4.71 -44.51
CA ASN A 7 -6.40 -5.57 -44.68
C ASN A 7 -5.47 -5.68 -43.45
N GLU A 8 -5.91 -5.36 -42.24
CA GLU A 8 -5.17 -5.84 -41.08
C GLU A 8 -5.48 -7.33 -40.88
N PRO A 9 -4.47 -8.21 -40.73
CA PRO A 9 -4.70 -9.62 -40.41
C PRO A 9 -5.53 -9.69 -39.12
N ALA A 10 -6.60 -10.48 -39.16
CA ALA A 10 -7.44 -10.69 -37.99
C ALA A 10 -6.55 -11.19 -36.84
N ILE A 11 -6.43 -10.39 -35.78
CA ILE A 11 -5.67 -10.77 -34.60
C ILE A 11 -6.36 -12.00 -34.00
N ASP A 12 -5.63 -13.10 -33.87
CA ASP A 12 -6.10 -14.27 -33.14
C ASP A 12 -6.00 -14.01 -31.64
N ASN A 13 -7.12 -13.57 -31.05
CA ASN A 13 -7.18 -13.24 -29.63
C ASN A 13 -6.89 -14.46 -28.72
N LEU A 14 -7.24 -15.66 -29.18
CA LEU A 14 -6.92 -16.88 -28.47
C LEU A 14 -5.40 -17.13 -28.40
N GLU A 15 -4.68 -16.82 -29.50
CA GLU A 15 -3.22 -16.91 -29.47
C GLU A 15 -2.59 -15.84 -28.58
N VAL A 16 -3.15 -14.61 -28.55
CA VAL A 16 -2.75 -13.57 -27.61
C VAL A 16 -2.95 -14.03 -26.16
N LEU A 17 -4.11 -14.63 -25.85
CA LEU A 17 -4.40 -15.21 -24.54
C LEU A 17 -3.37 -16.30 -24.17
N LYS A 18 -3.12 -17.26 -25.06
CA LYS A 18 -2.16 -18.36 -24.81
C LYS A 18 -0.75 -17.84 -24.50
N ARG A 19 -0.27 -16.84 -25.26
CA ARG A 19 1.03 -16.21 -25.01
C ARG A 19 1.04 -15.48 -23.66
N GLY A 20 -0.04 -14.78 -23.32
CA GLY A 20 -0.19 -14.09 -22.02
C GLY A 20 -0.18 -15.07 -20.85
N VAL A 21 -0.90 -16.19 -20.96
CA VAL A 21 -0.89 -17.26 -19.95
C VAL A 21 0.53 -17.82 -19.80
N LYS A 22 1.20 -18.13 -20.91
CA LYS A 22 2.60 -18.62 -20.86
C LYS A 22 3.54 -17.62 -20.16
N ALA A 23 3.40 -16.34 -20.45
CA ALA A 23 4.19 -15.29 -19.79
C ALA A 23 3.86 -15.20 -18.28
N LEU A 24 2.59 -15.29 -17.88
CA LEU A 24 2.20 -15.32 -16.48
C LEU A 24 2.78 -16.53 -15.76
N LEU A 25 2.70 -17.72 -16.35
CA LEU A 25 3.24 -18.96 -15.78
C LEU A 25 4.77 -18.94 -15.64
N ALA A 26 5.49 -18.25 -16.52
CA ALA A 26 6.94 -18.06 -16.40
C ALA A 26 7.37 -17.31 -15.13
N HIS A 27 6.46 -16.60 -14.46
CA HIS A 27 6.68 -15.92 -13.20
C HIS A 27 6.20 -16.71 -11.98
N GLN A 28 5.60 -17.89 -12.16
CA GLN A 28 5.28 -18.79 -11.05
C GLN A 28 6.59 -19.38 -10.49
N ASN A 29 6.82 -19.21 -9.19
CA ASN A 29 8.02 -19.74 -8.57
C ASN A 29 7.96 -21.25 -8.33
N ALA A 30 9.07 -21.84 -7.82
CA ALA A 30 9.17 -23.27 -7.56
C ALA A 30 8.14 -23.76 -6.52
N GLU A 31 7.68 -22.90 -5.61
CA GLU A 31 6.69 -23.24 -4.57
C GLU A 31 5.24 -23.10 -5.06
N GLY A 32 5.03 -22.58 -6.29
CA GLY A 32 3.72 -22.50 -6.94
C GLY A 32 3.04 -21.13 -6.83
N PHE A 33 3.65 -20.13 -6.24
CA PHE A 33 3.05 -18.80 -6.07
C PHE A 33 3.66 -17.72 -6.99
N TRP A 34 2.99 -16.59 -7.06
CA TRP A 34 3.50 -15.35 -7.67
C TRP A 34 3.73 -14.30 -6.59
N GLU A 35 4.81 -13.58 -6.72
CA GLU A 35 5.10 -12.43 -5.90
C GLU A 35 5.78 -11.35 -6.73
N GLY A 36 5.12 -10.21 -6.87
CA GLY A 36 5.68 -9.04 -7.50
C GLY A 36 6.34 -8.11 -6.50
N GLU A 37 7.32 -7.34 -6.94
CA GLU A 37 7.83 -6.24 -6.15
C GLU A 37 6.77 -5.13 -6.12
N VAL A 38 6.42 -4.68 -4.91
CA VAL A 38 5.59 -3.49 -4.72
C VAL A 38 6.53 -2.30 -4.58
N VAL A 39 6.84 -1.67 -5.71
CA VAL A 39 7.83 -0.58 -5.79
C VAL A 39 7.21 0.72 -5.30
N TRP A 40 7.93 1.40 -4.44
CA TRP A 40 7.52 2.69 -3.93
C TRP A 40 8.60 3.75 -4.20
N CYS A 41 9.35 4.23 -3.16
CA CYS A 41 10.26 5.35 -3.33
C CYS A 41 11.59 5.15 -2.57
N PRO A 42 12.65 5.93 -2.92
CA PRO A 42 13.96 5.84 -2.28
C PRO A 42 13.97 6.24 -0.80
N MET A 43 12.88 6.83 -0.29
CA MET A 43 12.74 7.19 1.13
C MET A 43 13.01 6.00 2.06
N LEU A 44 12.52 4.81 1.72
CA LEU A 44 12.69 3.60 2.55
C LEU A 44 14.14 3.17 2.63
N VAL A 45 14.87 3.22 1.52
CA VAL A 45 16.29 2.88 1.46
C VAL A 45 17.13 3.92 2.20
N ALA A 46 16.77 5.20 2.08
CA ALA A 46 17.38 6.26 2.88
C ALA A 46 17.16 6.01 4.38
N GLN A 47 15.93 5.76 4.82
CA GLN A 47 15.60 5.47 6.22
C GLN A 47 16.33 4.22 6.74
N TYR A 48 16.47 3.17 5.93
CA TYR A 48 17.26 1.99 6.26
C TYR A 48 18.74 2.36 6.52
N THR A 49 19.34 3.16 5.64
CA THR A 49 20.70 3.66 5.81
C THR A 49 20.86 4.47 7.10
N LEU A 50 19.90 5.36 7.39
CA LEU A 50 19.87 6.14 8.63
C LEU A 50 19.73 5.24 9.86
N MET A 51 18.87 4.22 9.82
CA MET A 51 18.71 3.25 10.90
C MET A 51 20.02 2.48 11.15
N CYS A 52 20.68 2.01 10.08
CA CYS A 52 21.97 1.33 10.19
C CYS A 52 23.04 2.23 10.85
N TYR A 53 23.09 3.51 10.47
CA TYR A 53 24.01 4.48 11.08
C TYR A 53 23.69 4.69 12.58
N VAL A 54 22.43 4.86 12.93
CA VAL A 54 21.98 5.04 14.32
C VAL A 54 22.31 3.83 15.20
N THR A 55 22.00 2.63 14.69
CA THR A 55 22.17 1.36 15.43
C THR A 55 23.60 0.78 15.32
N LYS A 56 24.48 1.46 14.58
CA LYS A 56 25.84 0.99 14.28
C LYS A 56 25.88 -0.37 13.55
N THR A 57 24.83 -0.65 12.79
CA THR A 57 24.76 -1.84 11.94
C THR A 57 25.63 -1.61 10.70
N ALA A 58 26.60 -2.50 10.48
CA ALA A 58 27.50 -2.37 9.33
C ALA A 58 26.75 -2.65 8.01
N ILE A 59 27.02 -1.82 7.00
CA ILE A 59 26.57 -2.02 5.62
C ILE A 59 27.80 -2.45 4.81
N SER A 60 27.75 -3.61 4.15
CA SER A 60 28.88 -4.10 3.34
C SER A 60 29.16 -3.17 2.15
N PRO A 61 30.41 -3.12 1.61
CA PRO A 61 30.70 -2.32 0.44
C PRO A 61 29.82 -2.63 -0.78
N GLN A 62 29.46 -3.91 -0.98
CA GLN A 62 28.55 -4.33 -2.06
C GLN A 62 27.16 -3.73 -1.86
N ARG A 63 26.63 -3.77 -0.62
CA ARG A 63 25.33 -3.20 -0.30
C ARG A 63 25.34 -1.65 -0.37
N GLN A 64 26.46 -1.01 -0.01
CA GLN A 64 26.63 0.43 -0.20
C GLN A 64 26.53 0.81 -1.69
N ALA A 65 27.21 0.08 -2.56
CA ALA A 65 27.14 0.29 -4.00
C ALA A 65 25.71 0.06 -4.55
N ALA A 66 25.02 -0.98 -4.09
CA ALA A 66 23.64 -1.25 -4.49
C ALA A 66 22.66 -0.16 -4.01
N ILE A 67 22.85 0.41 -2.83
CA ILE A 67 22.07 1.55 -2.32
C ILE A 67 22.37 2.80 -3.17
N GLU A 68 23.63 3.08 -3.46
CA GLU A 68 24.00 4.20 -4.33
C GLU A 68 23.39 4.05 -5.73
N GLN A 69 23.42 2.85 -6.30
CA GLN A 69 22.77 2.55 -7.58
C GLN A 69 21.27 2.85 -7.55
N GLN A 70 20.56 2.50 -6.48
CA GLN A 70 19.15 2.80 -6.32
C GLN A 70 18.90 4.32 -6.26
N PHE A 71 19.73 5.08 -5.55
CA PHE A 71 19.61 6.53 -5.51
C PHE A 71 19.81 7.15 -6.91
N ARG A 72 20.76 6.64 -7.70
CA ARG A 72 20.98 7.06 -9.10
C ARG A 72 19.81 6.68 -10.00
N ALA A 73 19.31 5.46 -9.89
CA ALA A 73 18.21 4.95 -10.72
C ALA A 73 16.87 5.67 -10.48
N THR A 74 16.65 6.22 -9.27
CA THR A 74 15.42 6.93 -8.91
C THR A 74 15.53 8.45 -8.93
N GLN A 75 16.73 8.97 -9.28
CA GLN A 75 16.96 10.41 -9.39
C GLN A 75 16.26 10.99 -10.62
N PHE A 76 15.51 12.07 -10.43
CA PHE A 76 14.93 12.80 -11.55
C PHE A 76 16.00 13.51 -12.38
N ALA A 77 15.67 13.88 -13.61
CA ALA A 77 16.57 14.68 -14.47
C ALA A 77 17.02 16.00 -13.84
N SER A 78 16.23 16.54 -12.88
CA SER A 78 16.60 17.70 -12.06
C SER A 78 17.70 17.44 -11.04
N GLY A 79 18.06 16.18 -10.81
CA GLY A 79 19.01 15.77 -9.76
C GLY A 79 18.40 15.68 -8.36
N LEU A 80 17.06 15.56 -8.26
CA LEU A 80 16.28 15.54 -7.02
C LEU A 80 15.49 14.23 -6.92
N TRP A 81 14.79 14.03 -5.79
CA TRP A 81 13.94 12.86 -5.55
C TRP A 81 12.56 13.27 -5.04
N GLY A 82 11.57 12.48 -5.39
CA GLY A 82 10.18 12.62 -4.97
C GLY A 82 9.62 11.40 -4.27
N LEU A 83 8.32 11.42 -3.93
CA LEU A 83 7.62 10.29 -3.32
C LEU A 83 7.50 9.09 -4.29
N HIS A 84 7.46 9.33 -5.59
CA HIS A 84 7.40 8.32 -6.65
C HIS A 84 7.82 8.96 -7.99
N GLU A 85 8.01 8.15 -9.02
CA GLU A 85 8.52 8.57 -10.34
C GLU A 85 7.68 9.64 -11.08
N LYS A 86 6.41 9.82 -10.68
CA LYS A 86 5.49 10.82 -11.25
C LYS A 86 5.22 12.00 -10.32
N SER A 87 5.89 12.08 -9.17
CA SER A 87 5.73 13.22 -8.26
C SER A 87 6.65 14.38 -8.62
N GLU A 88 6.31 15.57 -8.12
CA GLU A 88 7.26 16.66 -8.04
C GLU A 88 8.40 16.31 -7.06
N PRO A 89 9.55 16.99 -7.15
CA PRO A 89 10.62 16.83 -6.17
C PRO A 89 10.16 17.20 -4.75
N TYR A 90 10.47 16.36 -3.77
CA TYR A 90 10.17 16.59 -2.36
C TYR A 90 11.42 16.96 -1.57
N LEU A 91 11.38 18.05 -0.82
CA LEU A 91 12.44 18.42 0.13
C LEU A 91 12.68 17.31 1.14
N PHE A 92 11.60 16.66 1.59
CA PHE A 92 11.63 15.54 2.51
C PHE A 92 12.46 14.37 1.94
N VAL A 93 12.09 13.84 0.79
CA VAL A 93 12.78 12.67 0.19
C VAL A 93 14.19 13.04 -0.23
N THR A 94 14.36 14.18 -0.91
CA THR A 94 15.67 14.68 -1.34
C THR A 94 16.62 14.85 -0.15
N THR A 95 16.14 15.37 0.98
CA THR A 95 16.98 15.52 2.18
C THR A 95 17.38 14.18 2.79
N LEU A 96 16.45 13.23 2.91
CA LEU A 96 16.79 11.92 3.47
C LEU A 96 17.78 11.16 2.61
N VAL A 97 17.59 11.18 1.28
CA VAL A 97 18.55 10.58 0.32
C VAL A 97 19.89 11.27 0.40
N TYR A 98 19.94 12.61 0.41
CA TYR A 98 21.17 13.39 0.56
C TYR A 98 21.94 12.98 1.82
N VAL A 99 21.28 12.96 2.97
CA VAL A 99 21.91 12.60 4.25
C VAL A 99 22.38 11.14 4.24
N ALA A 100 21.57 10.22 3.72
CA ALA A 100 21.93 8.81 3.60
C ALA A 100 23.18 8.61 2.71
N ALA A 101 23.21 9.26 1.55
CA ALA A 101 24.36 9.21 0.64
C ALA A 101 25.64 9.77 1.26
N ARG A 102 25.54 10.89 2.01
CA ARG A 102 26.68 11.43 2.78
C ARG A 102 27.17 10.46 3.87
N ILE A 103 26.25 9.75 4.53
CA ILE A 103 26.59 8.70 5.50
C ILE A 103 27.33 7.53 4.85
N LEU A 104 26.99 7.18 3.61
CA LEU A 104 27.68 6.15 2.83
C LEU A 104 29.05 6.60 2.30
N GLY A 105 29.43 7.86 2.54
CA GLY A 105 30.74 8.41 2.14
C GLY A 105 30.76 9.09 0.78
N ILE A 106 29.60 9.30 0.14
CA ILE A 106 29.52 10.05 -1.12
C ILE A 106 29.81 11.53 -0.81
N GLU A 107 30.74 12.12 -1.55
CA GLU A 107 31.16 13.50 -1.34
C GLU A 107 30.05 14.50 -1.71
N LYS A 108 29.99 15.62 -0.96
CA LYS A 108 28.96 16.65 -1.13
C LYS A 108 28.92 17.29 -2.52
N ASP A 109 30.04 17.27 -3.23
CA ASP A 109 30.22 17.86 -4.56
C ASP A 109 30.10 16.81 -5.67
N ASP A 110 29.80 15.55 -5.35
CA ASP A 110 29.47 14.51 -6.31
C ASP A 110 28.26 14.93 -7.17
N LEU A 111 28.25 14.49 -8.43
CA LEU A 111 27.15 14.77 -9.37
C LEU A 111 25.79 14.31 -8.85
N LEU A 112 25.76 13.22 -8.08
CA LEU A 112 24.54 12.73 -7.43
C LEU A 112 23.96 13.74 -6.45
N LEU A 113 24.80 14.50 -5.72
CA LEU A 113 24.37 15.31 -4.57
C LEU A 113 24.37 16.81 -4.81
N SER A 114 25.11 17.30 -5.80
CA SER A 114 25.33 18.73 -6.02
C SER A 114 24.03 19.50 -6.24
N ASN A 115 23.11 19.01 -7.08
CA ASN A 115 21.81 19.63 -7.33
C ASN A 115 20.87 19.51 -6.11
N ALA A 116 20.88 18.37 -5.43
CA ALA A 116 20.09 18.17 -4.21
C ALA A 116 20.50 19.17 -3.11
N ARG A 117 21.82 19.35 -2.89
CA ARG A 117 22.32 20.36 -1.95
C ARG A 117 21.89 21.78 -2.33
N LYS A 118 22.01 22.13 -3.63
CA LYS A 118 21.58 23.44 -4.13
C LYS A 118 20.09 23.66 -3.87
N PHE A 119 19.24 22.69 -4.20
CA PHE A 119 17.81 22.73 -3.96
C PHE A 119 17.49 22.92 -2.47
N ILE A 120 18.05 22.07 -1.57
CA ILE A 120 17.84 22.19 -0.13
C ILE A 120 18.17 23.60 0.37
N ARG A 121 19.26 24.18 -0.10
CA ARG A 121 19.66 25.54 0.27
C ARG A 121 18.75 26.62 -0.32
N GLN A 122 18.25 26.44 -1.53
CA GLN A 122 17.28 27.37 -2.17
C GLN A 122 15.95 27.40 -1.43
N GLU A 123 15.52 26.25 -0.88
CA GLU A 123 14.33 26.12 -0.03
C GLU A 123 14.52 26.71 1.39
N GLY A 124 15.63 27.38 1.65
CA GLY A 124 15.94 27.93 2.97
C GLY A 124 16.56 26.94 3.95
N GLY A 125 17.05 25.84 3.47
CA GLY A 125 17.53 24.70 4.24
C GLY A 125 16.38 23.79 4.67
N VAL A 126 16.65 22.88 5.62
CA VAL A 126 15.70 21.85 6.07
C VAL A 126 14.73 22.34 7.16
N ILE A 127 14.62 23.65 7.38
CA ILE A 127 13.75 24.21 8.42
C ILE A 127 12.27 23.88 8.18
N SER A 128 11.85 23.91 6.90
CA SER A 128 10.48 23.70 6.46
C SER A 128 10.15 22.25 6.07
N ILE A 129 11.07 21.33 6.29
CA ILE A 129 10.83 19.90 5.99
C ILE A 129 9.59 19.37 6.76
N PRO A 130 8.76 18.48 6.19
CA PRO A 130 7.63 17.86 6.88
C PRO A 130 8.00 17.20 8.21
N SER A 131 7.01 17.02 9.09
CA SER A 131 7.20 16.56 10.48
C SER A 131 7.98 15.24 10.58
N TRP A 132 7.77 14.28 9.67
CA TRP A 132 8.54 13.04 9.64
C TRP A 132 10.02 13.28 9.32
N GLY A 133 10.31 14.22 8.43
CA GLY A 133 11.69 14.62 8.12
C GLY A 133 12.37 15.25 9.32
N LYS A 134 11.70 16.18 10.02
CA LYS A 134 12.20 16.76 11.28
C LYS A 134 12.52 15.69 12.31
N PHE A 135 11.67 14.67 12.43
CA PHE A 135 11.86 13.57 13.35
C PHE A 135 13.12 12.75 13.05
N TRP A 136 13.30 12.32 11.78
CA TRP A 136 14.50 11.59 11.36
C TRP A 136 15.78 12.42 11.53
N LEU A 137 15.75 13.69 11.15
CA LEU A 137 16.88 14.59 11.33
C LEU A 137 17.19 14.84 12.81
N ALA A 138 16.18 14.84 13.69
CA ALA A 138 16.39 15.00 15.12
C ALA A 138 17.12 13.80 15.73
N ILE A 139 16.80 12.57 15.32
CA ILE A 139 17.55 11.37 15.71
C ILE A 139 19.02 11.48 15.32
N LEU A 140 19.30 12.02 14.12
CA LEU A 140 20.64 12.23 13.60
C LEU A 140 21.36 13.45 14.15
N ASN A 141 20.80 14.17 15.13
CA ASN A 141 21.37 15.42 15.65
C ASN A 141 21.54 16.51 14.56
N LEU A 142 20.70 16.43 13.50
CA LEU A 142 20.62 17.40 12.42
C LEU A 142 19.41 18.33 12.55
N TYR A 143 18.54 18.10 13.52
CA TYR A 143 17.43 18.96 13.92
C TYR A 143 17.27 18.92 15.44
N ASP A 144 16.82 20.01 16.04
CA ASP A 144 16.60 20.04 17.49
C ASP A 144 15.19 19.49 17.83
N TRP A 145 15.08 18.68 18.88
CA TRP A 145 13.81 18.15 19.37
C TRP A 145 12.77 19.21 19.71
N ARG A 146 13.20 20.45 20.01
CA ARG A 146 12.31 21.61 20.23
C ARG A 146 11.52 21.97 18.97
N GLY A 147 12.04 21.67 17.79
CA GLY A 147 11.41 21.90 16.50
C GLY A 147 10.61 20.71 15.97
N VAL A 148 10.50 19.63 16.72
CA VAL A 148 9.70 18.44 16.36
C VAL A 148 8.36 18.48 17.09
N ASN A 149 7.27 18.16 16.38
CA ASN A 149 5.95 18.01 16.99
C ASN A 149 5.98 16.90 18.04
N PRO A 150 5.37 17.09 19.24
CA PRO A 150 5.38 16.09 20.29
C PRO A 150 4.72 14.77 19.87
N VAL A 151 5.45 13.68 20.02
CA VAL A 151 4.95 12.30 19.87
C VAL A 151 5.01 11.63 21.24
N LEU A 152 4.05 12.01 22.10
CA LEU A 152 4.06 11.61 23.50
C LEU A 152 3.77 10.11 23.67
N PRO A 153 4.65 9.32 24.29
CA PRO A 153 4.35 7.93 24.61
C PRO A 153 3.16 7.81 25.57
N GLU A 154 2.87 8.84 26.38
CA GLU A 154 1.79 8.87 27.36
C GLU A 154 0.39 8.81 26.73
N VAL A 155 0.21 9.05 25.44
CA VAL A 155 -1.09 8.89 24.76
C VAL A 155 -1.64 7.46 24.90
N TRP A 156 -0.77 6.48 25.12
CA TRP A 156 -1.13 5.08 25.40
C TRP A 156 -1.73 4.85 26.80
N LEU A 157 -1.73 5.85 27.66
CA LEU A 157 -2.38 5.81 28.98
C LEU A 157 -3.79 6.41 28.97
N LEU A 158 -4.17 7.07 27.89
CA LEU A 158 -5.53 7.59 27.74
C LEU A 158 -6.54 6.44 27.92
N PRO A 159 -7.74 6.71 28.43
CA PRO A 159 -8.81 5.71 28.43
C PRO A 159 -9.16 5.27 27.00
N GLN A 160 -9.38 3.97 26.77
CA GLN A 160 -9.66 3.44 25.44
C GLN A 160 -10.95 3.99 24.78
N TRP A 161 -11.88 4.45 25.60
CA TRP A 161 -13.11 5.11 25.12
C TRP A 161 -12.86 6.51 24.55
N LEU A 162 -11.71 7.11 24.85
CA LEU A 162 -11.37 8.42 24.30
C LEU A 162 -10.99 8.28 22.83
N PHE A 163 -11.61 9.07 21.95
CA PHE A 163 -11.44 8.98 20.50
C PHE A 163 -9.95 9.10 20.06
N ALA A 164 -9.14 9.88 20.78
CA ALA A 164 -7.72 10.08 20.51
C ALA A 164 -6.81 8.94 21.03
N HIS A 165 -7.38 7.88 21.66
CA HIS A 165 -6.57 6.74 22.09
C HIS A 165 -6.02 5.96 20.88
N PRO A 166 -4.72 5.54 20.87
CA PRO A 166 -4.11 4.85 19.73
C PRO A 166 -4.80 3.55 19.27
N SER A 167 -5.61 2.90 20.13
CA SER A 167 -6.41 1.75 19.71
C SER A 167 -7.39 2.06 18.58
N ASN A 168 -7.75 3.33 18.40
CA ASN A 168 -8.66 3.82 17.36
C ASN A 168 -7.94 4.18 16.06
N TYR A 169 -6.60 4.25 16.08
CA TYR A 169 -5.81 4.60 14.90
C TYR A 169 -5.78 3.44 13.91
N TYR A 170 -5.68 3.78 12.64
CA TYR A 170 -5.34 2.85 11.58
C TYR A 170 -4.05 2.08 11.95
N CYS A 171 -4.01 0.79 11.67
CA CYS A 171 -2.97 -0.09 12.20
C CYS A 171 -1.54 0.37 11.86
N HIS A 172 -1.28 0.81 10.63
CA HIS A 172 0.03 1.35 10.24
C HIS A 172 0.40 2.60 11.04
N THR A 173 -0.50 3.57 11.14
CA THR A 173 -0.28 4.80 11.92
C THR A 173 -0.07 4.47 13.39
N ARG A 174 -0.89 3.55 13.94
CA ARG A 174 -0.73 3.08 15.33
C ARG A 174 0.67 2.54 15.61
N LEU A 175 1.21 1.72 14.72
CA LEU A 175 2.51 1.06 14.92
C LEU A 175 3.70 1.99 14.59
N ILE A 176 3.60 2.83 13.57
CA ILE A 176 4.60 3.85 13.28
C ILE A 176 4.76 4.79 14.48
N TYR A 177 3.64 5.29 15.02
CA TYR A 177 3.66 6.20 16.17
C TYR A 177 3.97 5.50 17.50
N LEU A 178 3.92 4.18 17.58
CA LEU A 178 4.43 3.41 18.72
C LEU A 178 5.96 3.52 18.80
N GLY A 179 6.66 3.18 17.72
CA GLY A 179 8.12 3.30 17.63
C GLY A 179 8.59 4.76 17.77
N MET A 180 7.93 5.69 17.05
CA MET A 180 8.21 7.13 17.15
C MET A 180 8.04 7.65 18.58
N GLY A 181 6.97 7.25 19.29
CA GLY A 181 6.71 7.66 20.66
C GLY A 181 7.80 7.21 21.63
N TYR A 182 8.32 5.99 21.45
CA TYR A 182 9.45 5.51 22.25
C TYR A 182 10.71 6.34 22.01
N ILE A 183 11.09 6.56 20.73
CA ILE A 183 12.29 7.34 20.38
C ILE A 183 12.15 8.78 20.85
N TYR A 184 10.99 9.40 20.65
CA TYR A 184 10.70 10.75 21.15
C TYR A 184 10.80 10.84 22.68
N GLY A 185 10.25 9.86 23.39
CA GLY A 185 10.33 9.80 24.85
C GLY A 185 11.77 9.77 25.39
N ARG A 186 12.70 9.22 24.61
CA ARG A 186 14.15 9.22 24.89
C ARG A 186 14.85 10.52 24.52
N LYS A 187 14.31 11.30 23.60
CA LYS A 187 14.98 12.46 22.98
C LYS A 187 16.40 12.09 22.49
N PHE A 188 16.51 10.88 21.95
CA PHE A 188 17.80 10.37 21.51
C PHE A 188 18.36 11.19 20.34
N GLN A 189 19.66 11.42 20.36
CA GLN A 189 20.41 11.99 19.25
C GLN A 189 21.77 11.27 19.14
N VAL A 190 22.21 11.02 17.92
CA VAL A 190 23.56 10.51 17.69
C VAL A 190 24.63 11.53 18.14
N ALA A 191 25.83 11.06 18.41
CA ALA A 191 26.97 11.92 18.77
C ALA A 191 27.26 12.93 17.66
N LEU A 192 27.71 14.12 18.04
CA LEU A 192 28.11 15.19 17.13
C LEU A 192 29.51 14.87 16.53
N THR A 193 29.52 14.02 15.51
CA THR A 193 30.73 13.64 14.74
C THR A 193 31.15 14.75 13.76
N PRO A 194 32.35 14.68 13.17
CA PRO A 194 32.75 15.57 12.07
C PRO A 194 31.73 15.59 10.93
N LEU A 195 31.28 14.42 10.45
CA LEU A 195 30.26 14.29 9.42
C LEU A 195 28.94 15.02 9.79
N ILE A 196 28.47 14.87 11.03
CA ILE A 196 27.23 15.56 11.47
C ILE A 196 27.42 17.08 11.50
N ARG A 197 28.60 17.58 11.84
CA ARG A 197 28.93 19.03 11.74
C ARG A 197 28.94 19.52 10.29
N GLU A 198 29.55 18.77 9.39
CA GLU A 198 29.52 19.06 7.95
C GLU A 198 28.11 19.10 7.41
N LEU A 199 27.29 18.06 7.68
CA LEU A 199 25.91 18.00 7.30
C LEU A 199 25.11 19.20 7.82
N ARG A 200 25.31 19.65 9.06
CA ARG A 200 24.68 20.88 9.57
C ARG A 200 25.03 22.10 8.70
N SER A 201 26.29 22.24 8.25
CA SER A 201 26.71 23.35 7.39
C SER A 201 26.14 23.24 5.97
N GLU A 202 25.91 22.02 5.48
CA GLU A 202 25.35 21.73 4.15
C GLU A 202 23.84 21.98 4.11
N LEU A 203 23.10 21.59 5.17
CA LEU A 203 21.65 21.59 5.24
C LEU A 203 21.03 22.93 5.69
N TYR A 204 21.82 23.83 6.28
CA TYR A 204 21.32 25.10 6.79
C TYR A 204 22.01 26.30 6.14
N LEU A 205 21.32 27.45 6.08
CA LEU A 205 21.88 28.71 5.61
C LEU A 205 22.53 29.52 6.72
N LYS A 206 22.13 29.27 7.97
CA LYS A 206 22.63 29.92 9.20
C LYS A 206 23.33 28.88 10.05
N ASP A 207 24.21 29.35 10.93
CA ASP A 207 24.78 28.52 11.96
C ASP A 207 23.68 27.79 12.75
N TYR A 208 23.85 26.48 12.95
CA TYR A 208 22.86 25.62 13.61
C TYR A 208 22.41 26.17 14.96
N ASP A 209 23.35 26.70 15.75
CA ASP A 209 23.09 27.22 17.11
C ASP A 209 22.30 28.54 17.10
N ARG A 210 22.17 29.21 15.97
CA ARG A 210 21.40 30.45 15.80
C ARG A 210 19.98 30.23 15.28
N ILE A 211 19.57 28.95 15.10
CA ILE A 211 18.24 28.63 14.60
C ILE A 211 17.24 28.58 15.75
N ASP A 212 16.12 29.30 15.59
CA ASP A 212 14.99 29.16 16.51
C ASP A 212 14.13 27.95 16.13
N PHE A 213 14.50 26.78 16.65
CA PHE A 213 13.79 25.54 16.41
C PHE A 213 12.37 25.53 17.00
N ASN A 214 12.04 26.29 18.03
CA ASN A 214 10.68 26.40 18.52
C ASN A 214 9.76 27.01 17.45
N ARG A 215 10.21 28.07 16.77
CA ARG A 215 9.48 28.68 15.66
C ARG A 215 9.44 27.77 14.43
N ALA A 216 10.52 27.05 14.17
CA ALA A 216 10.63 26.12 13.06
C ALA A 216 9.68 24.92 13.15
N ARG A 217 9.14 24.61 14.34
CA ARG A 217 8.21 23.50 14.57
C ARG A 217 6.97 23.57 13.65
N SER A 218 6.39 24.72 13.48
CA SER A 218 5.20 24.95 12.67
C SER A 218 5.49 25.37 11.22
N THR A 219 6.77 25.54 10.86
CA THR A 219 7.16 25.90 9.49
C THR A 219 7.17 24.66 8.63
N LEU A 220 6.40 24.66 7.54
CA LEU A 220 6.25 23.56 6.57
C LEU A 220 6.32 24.10 5.16
N ARG A 221 6.93 23.36 4.24
CA ARG A 221 6.94 23.67 2.82
C ARG A 221 5.55 23.36 2.23
N SER A 222 4.89 24.38 1.68
CA SER A 222 3.50 24.30 1.21
C SER A 222 3.28 23.25 0.11
N GLU A 223 4.23 23.06 -0.77
CA GLU A 223 4.19 22.17 -1.93
C GLU A 223 4.18 20.68 -1.52
N GLU A 224 4.59 20.37 -0.29
CA GLU A 224 4.60 19.00 0.24
C GLU A 224 3.44 18.71 1.19
N ILE A 225 2.53 19.65 1.36
CA ILE A 225 1.37 19.51 2.23
C ILE A 225 0.16 19.09 1.41
N TYR A 226 -0.18 17.82 1.45
CA TYR A 226 -1.44 17.31 0.90
C TYR A 226 -2.58 17.38 1.94
N SER A 227 -2.27 17.05 3.20
CA SER A 227 -3.20 17.09 4.33
C SER A 227 -2.73 18.13 5.34
N PRO A 228 -3.19 19.40 5.26
CA PRO A 228 -2.74 20.46 6.16
C PRO A 228 -3.18 20.17 7.61
N PRO A 229 -2.29 20.42 8.60
CA PRO A 229 -2.64 20.23 10.01
C PRO A 229 -3.88 21.03 10.41
N SER A 230 -4.87 20.37 10.96
CA SER A 230 -6.11 21.00 11.43
C SER A 230 -5.85 21.92 12.63
N PHE A 231 -6.82 22.78 12.95
CA PHE A 231 -6.76 23.57 14.18
C PHE A 231 -6.70 22.66 15.44
N ALA A 232 -7.48 21.58 15.43
CA ALA A 232 -7.50 20.62 16.57
C ALA A 232 -6.12 19.97 16.76
N LEU A 233 -5.43 19.58 15.68
CA LEU A 233 -4.10 19.00 15.76
C LEU A 233 -3.07 20.02 16.26
N ARG A 234 -3.11 21.26 15.79
CA ARG A 234 -2.19 22.32 16.28
C ARG A 234 -2.38 22.58 17.76
N LEU A 235 -3.63 22.71 18.23
CA LEU A 235 -3.95 22.85 19.65
C LEU A 235 -3.45 21.64 20.44
N PHE A 236 -3.64 20.43 19.94
CA PHE A 236 -3.10 19.22 20.54
C PHE A 236 -1.57 19.29 20.70
N TYR A 237 -0.85 19.71 19.67
CA TYR A 237 0.61 19.84 19.71
C TYR A 237 1.06 20.89 20.74
N ASP A 238 0.37 22.00 20.87
CA ASP A 238 0.71 23.04 21.85
C ASP A 238 0.49 22.56 23.29
N LEU A 239 -0.63 21.90 23.55
CA LEU A 239 -0.91 21.28 24.85
C LEU A 239 0.08 20.15 25.15
N ALA A 240 0.39 19.32 24.15
CA ALA A 240 1.37 18.23 24.26
C ALA A 240 2.79 18.77 24.56
N ALA A 241 3.18 19.90 23.97
CA ALA A 241 4.47 20.53 24.24
C ALA A 241 4.58 21.08 25.67
N ILE A 242 3.47 21.59 26.23
CA ILE A 242 3.40 21.99 27.63
C ILE A 242 3.52 20.77 28.53
N PHE A 243 2.74 19.72 28.24
CA PHE A 243 2.78 18.46 29.00
C PHE A 243 4.17 17.83 28.97
N ASP A 244 4.86 17.83 27.83
CA ASP A 244 6.21 17.26 27.67
C ASP A 244 7.26 17.93 28.58
N ARG A 245 7.04 19.18 28.98
CA ARG A 245 7.91 19.88 29.96
C ARG A 245 7.59 19.51 31.42
N LEU A 246 6.35 19.12 31.68
CA LEU A 246 5.82 18.89 33.03
C LEU A 246 5.65 17.41 33.39
N HIS A 247 5.86 16.51 32.46
CA HIS A 247 5.56 15.08 32.63
C HIS A 247 6.35 14.43 33.77
N SER A 248 5.74 13.42 34.39
CA SER A 248 6.39 12.59 35.40
C SER A 248 7.38 11.61 34.74
N LYS A 249 8.66 11.72 35.07
CA LYS A 249 9.71 10.78 34.60
C LYS A 249 9.37 9.31 34.90
N ARG A 250 8.78 9.03 36.08
CA ARG A 250 8.39 7.66 36.48
C ARG A 250 7.28 7.11 35.58
N VAL A 251 6.28 7.94 35.28
CA VAL A 251 5.18 7.56 34.38
C VAL A 251 5.72 7.30 32.96
N ARG A 252 6.58 8.20 32.47
CA ARG A 252 7.19 8.04 31.13
C ARG A 252 7.96 6.72 31.01
N VAL A 253 8.83 6.40 31.98
CA VAL A 253 9.58 5.13 32.00
C VAL A 253 8.62 3.93 31.94
N LYS A 254 7.55 3.94 32.75
CA LYS A 254 6.56 2.85 32.76
C LYS A 254 5.87 2.69 31.40
N VAL A 255 5.51 3.79 30.75
CA VAL A 255 4.86 3.77 29.42
C VAL A 255 5.81 3.28 28.35
N MET A 256 7.05 3.72 28.39
CA MET A 256 8.08 3.29 27.44
C MET A 256 8.38 1.80 27.54
N ASN A 257 8.42 1.23 28.75
CA ASN A 257 8.55 -0.21 28.92
C ASN A 257 7.36 -0.97 28.28
N ARG A 258 6.13 -0.47 28.49
CA ARG A 258 4.94 -1.04 27.80
C ARG A 258 5.00 -0.88 26.28
N ALA A 259 5.60 0.19 25.76
CA ALA A 259 5.79 0.35 24.33
C ALA A 259 6.72 -0.72 23.77
N ILE A 260 7.82 -1.03 24.46
CA ILE A 260 8.72 -2.14 24.10
C ILE A 260 7.98 -3.49 24.14
N ASP A 261 7.15 -3.74 25.15
CA ASP A 261 6.37 -4.98 25.22
C ASP A 261 5.41 -5.12 24.03
N ARG A 262 4.80 -4.00 23.57
CA ARG A 262 3.95 -3.99 22.37
C ARG A 262 4.75 -4.17 21.08
N ILE A 263 5.93 -3.56 20.98
CA ILE A 263 6.84 -3.77 19.84
C ILE A 263 7.23 -5.26 19.77
N ARG A 264 7.56 -5.88 20.90
CA ARG A 264 7.86 -7.32 20.93
C ARG A 264 6.68 -8.19 20.52
N PHE A 265 5.46 -7.84 20.95
CA PHE A 265 4.26 -8.53 20.50
C PHE A 265 4.09 -8.42 18.97
N GLU A 266 4.28 -7.22 18.41
CA GLU A 266 4.25 -7.00 16.97
C GLU A 266 5.26 -7.89 16.26
N LEU A 267 6.51 -7.87 16.69
CA LEU A 267 7.57 -8.71 16.13
C LEU A 267 7.26 -10.21 16.16
N GLN A 268 6.79 -10.71 17.30
CA GLN A 268 6.46 -12.13 17.49
C GLN A 268 5.29 -12.59 16.63
N THR A 269 4.35 -11.70 16.32
CA THR A 269 3.18 -12.01 15.49
C THR A 269 3.39 -11.74 14.00
N THR A 270 4.56 -11.22 13.60
CA THR A 270 4.93 -10.89 12.21
C THR A 270 6.24 -11.56 11.78
N ASP A 271 6.64 -12.63 12.43
CA ASP A 271 7.95 -13.25 12.22
C ASP A 271 9.11 -12.23 12.15
N TYR A 272 9.04 -11.22 13.00
CA TYR A 272 10.03 -10.14 13.15
C TYR A 272 10.17 -9.17 11.98
N THR A 273 9.21 -9.13 11.07
CA THR A 273 9.24 -8.19 9.92
C THR A 273 8.45 -6.90 10.17
N CYS A 274 7.57 -6.86 11.18
CA CYS A 274 6.58 -5.79 11.42
C CYS A 274 5.52 -5.70 10.29
N ILE A 275 4.50 -4.87 10.50
CA ILE A 275 3.45 -4.65 9.49
C ILE A 275 3.98 -3.97 8.22
N SER A 276 5.04 -3.18 8.35
CA SER A 276 5.64 -2.45 7.23
C SER A 276 7.11 -2.14 7.48
N PRO A 277 7.92 -1.90 6.43
CA PRO A 277 9.30 -1.48 6.62
C PRO A 277 9.42 -0.16 7.36
N VAL A 278 8.43 0.75 7.23
CA VAL A 278 8.45 2.05 7.94
C VAL A 278 8.39 1.85 9.46
N SER A 279 7.44 1.06 9.97
CA SER A 279 7.36 0.75 11.40
C SER A 279 8.55 -0.10 11.84
N GLY A 280 8.98 -1.06 11.02
CA GLY A 280 10.12 -1.94 11.32
C GLY A 280 11.42 -1.18 11.58
N LEU A 281 11.75 -0.18 10.77
CA LEU A 281 12.95 0.65 10.96
C LEU A 281 12.90 1.45 12.27
N LEU A 282 11.73 1.98 12.64
CA LEU A 282 11.55 2.71 13.91
C LEU A 282 11.61 1.77 15.11
N ASP A 283 11.02 0.60 15.00
CA ASP A 283 11.03 -0.41 16.06
C ASP A 283 12.43 -0.98 16.29
N LEU A 284 13.23 -1.14 15.22
CA LEU A 284 14.65 -1.49 15.33
C LEU A 284 15.42 -0.44 16.12
N ILE A 285 15.23 0.84 15.84
CA ILE A 285 15.85 1.92 16.61
C ILE A 285 15.38 1.88 18.06
N ALA A 286 14.08 1.71 18.32
CA ALA A 286 13.51 1.65 19.67
C ALA A 286 14.08 0.49 20.50
N LEU A 287 14.17 -0.70 19.93
CA LEU A 287 14.76 -1.88 20.58
C LEU A 287 16.25 -1.70 20.85
N TRP A 288 17.02 -1.17 19.88
CA TRP A 288 18.43 -0.87 20.07
C TRP A 288 18.68 0.14 21.19
N LEU A 289 17.86 1.18 21.27
CA LEU A 289 17.89 2.17 22.35
C LEU A 289 17.52 1.59 23.71
N ASN A 290 16.68 0.57 23.73
CA ASN A 290 16.34 -0.15 24.95
C ASN A 290 17.51 -1.04 25.40
N ASN A 291 18.02 -1.86 24.51
CA ASN A 291 19.20 -2.71 24.70
C ASN A 291 19.80 -3.12 23.34
N SER A 292 21.00 -2.64 23.03
CA SER A 292 21.68 -2.93 21.75
C SER A 292 22.05 -4.41 21.54
N GLN A 293 22.04 -5.22 22.61
CA GLN A 293 22.29 -6.67 22.59
C GLN A 293 20.99 -7.47 22.77
N ASP A 294 19.83 -6.83 22.62
CA ASP A 294 18.53 -7.50 22.72
C ASP A 294 18.39 -8.53 21.60
N ARG A 295 17.98 -9.75 21.98
CA ARG A 295 17.76 -10.85 21.04
C ARG A 295 16.70 -10.51 19.99
N ASP A 296 15.64 -9.79 20.40
CA ASP A 296 14.58 -9.40 19.49
C ASP A 296 15.07 -8.35 18.49
N PHE A 297 15.94 -7.41 18.91
CA PHE A 297 16.60 -6.48 17.99
C PHE A 297 17.45 -7.22 16.95
N LEU A 298 18.30 -8.14 17.38
CA LEU A 298 19.17 -8.88 16.46
C LEU A 298 18.37 -9.68 15.44
N LYS A 299 17.33 -10.39 15.91
CA LYS A 299 16.47 -11.18 15.05
C LYS A 299 15.67 -10.31 14.07
N ALA A 300 15.07 -9.20 14.53
CA ALA A 300 14.33 -8.30 13.68
C ALA A 300 15.22 -7.62 12.62
N ARG A 301 16.46 -7.25 13.00
CA ARG A 301 17.45 -6.74 12.05
C ARG A 301 17.72 -7.74 10.93
N ASP A 302 17.95 -9.00 11.27
CA ASP A 302 18.25 -10.05 10.30
C ASP A 302 17.01 -10.37 9.44
N ARG A 303 15.80 -10.35 10.03
CA ARG A 303 14.53 -10.58 9.31
C ARG A 303 14.10 -9.39 8.43
N PHE A 304 14.65 -8.20 8.63
CA PHE A 304 14.39 -7.05 7.78
C PHE A 304 14.81 -7.29 6.32
N GLU A 305 15.73 -8.23 6.06
CA GLU A 305 16.08 -8.72 4.72
C GLU A 305 14.86 -9.15 3.91
N GLY A 306 13.78 -9.60 4.55
CA GLY A 306 12.54 -9.95 3.89
C GLY A 306 11.88 -8.80 3.11
N TRP A 307 12.23 -7.56 3.38
CA TRP A 307 11.73 -6.37 2.66
C TRP A 307 12.65 -5.97 1.49
N ILE A 308 13.86 -6.52 1.40
CA ILE A 308 14.88 -6.08 0.45
C ILE A 308 14.72 -6.84 -0.87
N TRP A 309 14.75 -6.08 -1.96
CA TRP A 309 14.87 -6.54 -3.34
C TRP A 309 16.13 -5.93 -3.94
N GLU A 310 16.89 -6.70 -4.72
CA GLU A 310 18.15 -6.25 -5.30
C GLU A 310 18.31 -6.78 -6.72
N ASN A 311 18.70 -5.91 -7.64
CA ASN A 311 19.15 -6.29 -8.97
C ASN A 311 20.24 -5.32 -9.47
N GLU A 312 20.91 -5.66 -10.57
CA GLU A 312 22.01 -4.87 -11.11
C GLU A 312 21.56 -3.52 -11.70
N THR A 313 20.32 -3.43 -12.19
CA THR A 313 19.80 -2.21 -12.84
C THR A 313 19.36 -1.16 -11.83
N ASP A 314 18.52 -1.56 -10.87
CA ASP A 314 17.85 -0.65 -9.96
C ASP A 314 18.52 -0.58 -8.58
N GLY A 315 19.51 -1.44 -8.34
CA GLY A 315 20.21 -1.55 -7.07
C GLY A 315 19.35 -2.17 -5.96
N LEU A 316 19.62 -1.77 -4.71
CA LEU A 316 18.89 -2.24 -3.53
C LEU A 316 17.63 -1.41 -3.32
N ARG A 317 16.48 -2.06 -3.34
CA ARG A 317 15.18 -1.46 -3.05
C ARG A 317 14.58 -2.07 -1.80
N ILE A 318 13.75 -1.32 -1.11
CA ILE A 318 12.92 -1.83 -0.02
C ILE A 318 11.47 -1.77 -0.51
N ALA A 319 10.85 -2.93 -0.62
CA ALA A 319 9.46 -3.05 -1.05
C ALA A 319 8.52 -2.34 -0.07
N GLY A 320 7.52 -1.66 -0.59
CA GLY A 320 6.47 -1.05 0.22
C GLY A 320 5.57 -2.08 0.90
N ALA A 321 5.40 -3.23 0.26
CA ALA A 321 4.71 -4.42 0.77
C ALA A 321 5.27 -5.68 0.06
N ARG A 322 4.99 -6.86 0.63
CA ARG A 322 5.17 -8.17 0.01
C ARG A 322 3.79 -8.69 -0.40
N SER A 323 3.66 -9.38 -1.52
CA SER A 323 2.38 -9.61 -2.19
C SER A 323 2.08 -11.06 -2.55
N SER A 324 2.79 -12.02 -1.96
CA SER A 324 2.70 -13.42 -2.37
C SER A 324 1.27 -13.99 -2.31
N THR A 325 0.49 -13.69 -1.27
CA THR A 325 -0.91 -14.12 -1.20
C THR A 325 -1.81 -13.33 -2.16
N TRP A 326 -1.63 -12.01 -2.23
CA TRP A 326 -2.41 -11.12 -3.08
C TRP A 326 -2.26 -11.45 -4.56
N ASP A 327 -1.02 -11.44 -5.05
CA ASP A 327 -0.74 -11.74 -6.46
C ASP A 327 -1.14 -13.17 -6.84
N THR A 328 -0.93 -14.14 -5.93
CA THR A 328 -1.33 -15.53 -6.19
C THR A 328 -2.84 -15.66 -6.29
N SER A 329 -3.61 -14.96 -5.45
CA SER A 329 -5.07 -15.00 -5.49
C SER A 329 -5.61 -14.51 -6.84
N PHE A 330 -5.09 -13.42 -7.36
CA PHE A 330 -5.50 -12.90 -8.67
C PHE A 330 -4.96 -13.73 -9.84
N ALA A 331 -3.74 -14.25 -9.73
CA ALA A 331 -3.18 -15.14 -10.75
C ALA A 331 -4.00 -16.44 -10.87
N ILE A 332 -4.42 -17.05 -9.75
CA ILE A 332 -5.31 -18.21 -9.74
C ILE A 332 -6.64 -17.87 -10.43
N GLN A 333 -7.31 -16.80 -10.05
CA GLN A 333 -8.61 -16.41 -10.64
C GLN A 333 -8.48 -16.14 -12.15
N ALA A 334 -7.41 -15.47 -12.59
CA ALA A 334 -7.14 -15.24 -14.01
C ALA A 334 -6.90 -16.55 -14.78
N LEU A 335 -6.17 -17.51 -14.17
CA LEU A 335 -5.90 -18.82 -14.77
C LEU A 335 -7.13 -19.74 -14.71
N GLN A 336 -7.96 -19.68 -13.67
CA GLN A 336 -9.26 -20.36 -13.61
C GLN A 336 -10.18 -19.86 -14.75
N ALA A 337 -10.21 -18.57 -15.03
CA ALA A 337 -10.93 -18.02 -16.17
C ALA A 337 -10.32 -18.45 -17.52
N ALA A 338 -9.00 -18.69 -17.60
CA ALA A 338 -8.31 -19.14 -18.82
C ALA A 338 -8.40 -20.66 -19.04
N SER A 339 -8.69 -21.45 -18.01
CA SER A 339 -8.66 -22.93 -18.05
C SER A 339 -9.56 -23.56 -19.13
N PRO A 340 -10.71 -22.98 -19.55
CA PRO A 340 -11.47 -23.50 -20.67
C PRO A 340 -10.73 -23.42 -22.03
N HIS A 341 -9.72 -22.57 -22.13
CA HIS A 341 -9.01 -22.26 -23.37
C HIS A 341 -7.56 -22.76 -23.39
N VAL A 342 -6.95 -22.93 -22.21
CA VAL A 342 -5.54 -23.34 -22.05
C VAL A 342 -5.44 -24.31 -20.88
N ASP A 343 -4.76 -25.44 -21.07
CA ASP A 343 -4.50 -26.37 -19.96
C ASP A 343 -3.46 -25.76 -18.98
N VAL A 344 -3.91 -25.47 -17.78
CA VAL A 344 -3.13 -24.89 -16.66
C VAL A 344 -3.34 -25.66 -15.36
N THR A 345 -3.85 -26.90 -15.45
CA THR A 345 -4.29 -27.70 -14.31
C THR A 345 -3.16 -27.88 -13.28
N ARG A 346 -1.98 -28.26 -13.73
CA ARG A 346 -0.82 -28.50 -12.84
C ARG A 346 -0.37 -27.23 -12.10
N GLU A 347 -0.35 -26.11 -12.79
CA GLU A 347 0.08 -24.82 -12.25
C GLU A 347 -0.95 -24.29 -11.26
N LEU A 348 -2.24 -24.46 -11.55
CA LEU A 348 -3.33 -24.14 -10.62
C LEU A 348 -3.25 -25.00 -9.34
N ASP A 349 -3.13 -26.32 -9.47
CA ASP A 349 -3.02 -27.20 -8.31
C ASP A 349 -1.91 -26.78 -7.34
N ARG A 350 -0.75 -26.37 -7.87
CA ARG A 350 0.38 -25.89 -7.08
C ARG A 350 0.06 -24.57 -6.39
N ALA A 351 -0.54 -23.64 -7.12
CA ALA A 351 -0.86 -22.31 -6.62
C ALA A 351 -1.96 -22.35 -5.54
N GLU A 352 -2.99 -23.13 -5.76
CA GLU A 352 -4.11 -23.30 -4.83
C GLU A 352 -3.64 -23.97 -3.53
N ASN A 353 -2.76 -24.98 -3.61
CA ASN A 353 -2.14 -25.60 -2.42
C ASN A 353 -1.27 -24.61 -1.65
N PHE A 354 -0.44 -23.80 -2.34
CA PHE A 354 0.30 -22.72 -1.69
C PHE A 354 -0.65 -21.75 -1.00
N LEU A 355 -1.65 -21.24 -1.71
CA LEU A 355 -2.58 -20.24 -1.19
C LEU A 355 -3.31 -20.77 0.06
N ALA A 356 -3.82 -22.00 0.03
CA ALA A 356 -4.47 -22.62 1.19
C ALA A 356 -3.55 -22.71 2.43
N SER A 357 -2.24 -22.89 2.21
CA SER A 357 -1.25 -22.92 3.30
C SER A 357 -1.05 -21.56 3.97
N GLN A 358 -1.46 -20.45 3.32
CA GLN A 358 -1.26 -19.09 3.82
C GLN A 358 -2.36 -18.62 4.77
N GLN A 359 -3.38 -19.42 5.06
CA GLN A 359 -4.42 -19.09 6.03
C GLN A 359 -3.88 -19.06 7.46
N ILE A 360 -4.18 -18.01 8.22
CA ILE A 360 -3.91 -17.96 9.65
C ILE A 360 -4.88 -18.89 10.38
N LYS A 361 -4.37 -20.01 10.91
CA LYS A 361 -5.20 -21.07 11.50
C LYS A 361 -5.47 -20.91 13.00
N GLN A 362 -4.77 -19.98 13.67
CA GLN A 362 -4.86 -19.80 15.12
C GLN A 362 -4.95 -18.31 15.50
N SER A 363 -5.67 -18.06 16.58
CA SER A 363 -5.70 -16.74 17.21
C SER A 363 -4.35 -16.44 17.88
N PHE A 364 -3.87 -15.19 17.81
CA PHE A 364 -2.66 -14.82 18.52
C PHE A 364 -2.95 -14.60 20.00
N PRO A 365 -2.09 -15.07 20.90
CA PRO A 365 -2.22 -14.77 22.32
C PRO A 365 -2.25 -13.24 22.55
N ASN A 366 -3.10 -12.78 23.47
CA ASN A 366 -3.14 -11.35 23.86
C ASN A 366 -3.45 -10.33 22.73
N PHE A 367 -4.03 -10.74 21.59
CA PHE A 367 -4.33 -9.83 20.49
C PHE A 367 -5.21 -8.64 20.93
N LYS A 368 -6.24 -8.88 21.76
CA LYS A 368 -7.13 -7.82 22.28
C LYS A 368 -6.40 -6.79 23.13
N GLN A 369 -5.43 -7.20 23.96
CA GLN A 369 -4.62 -6.34 24.79
C GLN A 369 -3.68 -5.44 23.97
N ASN A 370 -3.35 -5.90 22.75
CA ASN A 370 -2.56 -5.17 21.76
C ASN A 370 -3.44 -4.47 20.70
N PHE A 371 -4.76 -4.35 20.98
CA PHE A 371 -5.73 -3.62 20.16
C PHE A 371 -5.92 -4.16 18.74
N ARG A 372 -5.62 -5.45 18.53
CA ARG A 372 -5.87 -6.14 17.27
C ARG A 372 -7.20 -6.89 17.28
N ILE A 373 -7.78 -7.13 16.11
CA ILE A 373 -8.86 -8.11 15.94
C ILE A 373 -8.26 -9.52 15.91
N ASP A 374 -9.11 -10.54 16.10
CA ASP A 374 -8.69 -11.93 15.97
C ASP A 374 -8.30 -12.24 14.52
N PRO A 375 -7.03 -12.62 14.24
CA PRO A 375 -6.56 -12.85 12.88
C PRO A 375 -6.97 -14.21 12.32
N LYS A 376 -7.54 -15.11 13.15
CA LYS A 376 -7.88 -16.48 12.73
C LYS A 376 -8.82 -16.48 11.53
N GLY A 377 -8.48 -17.28 10.53
CA GLY A 377 -9.20 -17.45 9.27
C GLY A 377 -8.74 -16.49 8.17
N GLY A 378 -8.03 -15.41 8.51
CA GLY A 378 -7.64 -14.40 7.54
C GLY A 378 -6.39 -14.74 6.74
N PHE A 379 -6.24 -14.09 5.60
CA PHE A 379 -5.07 -14.13 4.73
C PHE A 379 -4.40 -12.75 4.70
N CYS A 380 -3.08 -12.72 4.79
CA CYS A 380 -2.31 -11.50 4.72
C CYS A 380 -2.10 -11.07 3.26
N PHE A 381 -1.66 -9.85 3.03
CA PHE A 381 -1.23 -9.38 1.71
C PHE A 381 0.05 -10.14 1.25
N ALA A 382 1.00 -10.29 2.15
CA ALA A 382 2.15 -11.19 2.01
C ALA A 382 1.77 -12.65 2.36
N GLY A 383 2.65 -13.44 2.92
CA GLY A 383 2.34 -14.78 3.43
C GLY A 383 1.84 -14.75 4.88
N VAL A 384 1.50 -15.93 5.40
CA VAL A 384 1.05 -16.14 6.79
C VAL A 384 2.01 -15.58 7.84
N TRP A 385 3.30 -15.55 7.54
CA TRP A 385 4.37 -15.00 8.37
C TRP A 385 4.18 -13.50 8.69
N HIS A 386 3.51 -12.74 7.82
CA HIS A 386 3.27 -11.30 8.02
C HIS A 386 2.30 -11.02 9.17
N GLY A 387 1.41 -11.97 9.50
CA GLY A 387 0.56 -11.92 10.67
C GLY A 387 -0.49 -10.79 10.70
N TRP A 388 -0.62 -10.01 9.66
CA TRP A 388 -1.62 -8.95 9.48
C TRP A 388 -2.56 -9.32 8.32
N PRO A 389 -3.63 -10.09 8.60
CA PRO A 389 -4.59 -10.43 7.55
C PRO A 389 -5.39 -9.21 7.14
N VAL A 390 -5.81 -9.22 5.89
CA VAL A 390 -6.53 -8.12 5.22
C VAL A 390 -7.86 -8.64 4.69
N SER A 391 -8.90 -7.84 4.73
CA SER A 391 -10.25 -8.27 4.38
C SER A 391 -10.39 -8.66 2.91
N ASP A 392 -9.87 -7.82 2.00
CA ASP A 392 -9.87 -8.08 0.57
C ASP A 392 -8.90 -9.21 0.15
N CYS A 393 -7.71 -9.29 0.76
CA CYS A 393 -6.82 -10.42 0.53
C CYS A 393 -7.46 -11.75 0.98
N THR A 394 -8.19 -11.73 2.09
CA THR A 394 -8.95 -12.90 2.56
C THR A 394 -10.11 -13.21 1.60
N ALA A 395 -10.78 -12.19 1.10
CA ALA A 395 -11.87 -12.34 0.15
C ALA A 395 -11.38 -12.94 -1.18
N GLU A 396 -10.34 -12.36 -1.78
CA GLU A 396 -9.78 -12.83 -3.06
C GLU A 396 -9.18 -14.25 -2.94
N ALA A 397 -8.52 -14.55 -1.81
CA ALA A 397 -8.05 -15.91 -1.53
C ALA A 397 -9.22 -16.90 -1.38
N LEU A 398 -10.29 -16.50 -0.69
CA LEU A 398 -11.47 -17.35 -0.51
C LEU A 398 -12.17 -17.61 -1.85
N ILE A 399 -12.32 -16.60 -2.73
CA ILE A 399 -12.89 -16.75 -4.08
C ILE A 399 -12.05 -17.75 -4.88
N ALA A 400 -10.74 -17.58 -4.92
CA ALA A 400 -9.83 -18.47 -5.65
C ALA A 400 -9.93 -19.92 -5.16
N LEU A 401 -10.01 -20.14 -3.84
CA LEU A 401 -10.07 -21.49 -3.25
C LEU A 401 -11.45 -22.14 -3.32
N LEU A 402 -12.54 -21.37 -3.34
CA LEU A 402 -13.90 -21.89 -3.53
C LEU A 402 -14.12 -22.39 -4.98
N ASN A 403 -13.41 -21.80 -5.95
CA ASN A 403 -13.47 -22.18 -7.36
C ASN A 403 -12.38 -23.19 -7.78
N ALA A 404 -11.62 -23.74 -6.82
CA ALA A 404 -10.64 -24.79 -7.07
C ALA A 404 -11.32 -26.09 -7.53
N SER A 405 -10.65 -26.83 -8.40
CA SER A 405 -11.16 -28.09 -8.96
C SER A 405 -11.50 -29.14 -7.88
N SER A 406 -10.81 -29.11 -6.76
CA SER A 406 -11.04 -29.97 -5.60
C SER A 406 -10.94 -29.15 -4.30
N PRO A 407 -11.77 -29.45 -3.30
CA PRO A 407 -11.70 -28.76 -2.01
C PRO A 407 -10.34 -28.94 -1.33
N ILE A 408 -9.63 -27.86 -1.07
CA ILE A 408 -8.31 -27.88 -0.40
C ILE A 408 -8.45 -27.49 1.06
N LEU A 409 -9.28 -26.49 1.38
CA LEU A 409 -9.60 -26.12 2.75
C LEU A 409 -10.78 -26.94 3.26
N SER A 410 -10.74 -27.31 4.52
CA SER A 410 -11.88 -27.90 5.20
C SER A 410 -13.03 -26.90 5.34
N PRO A 411 -14.30 -27.37 5.47
CA PRO A 411 -15.44 -26.48 5.70
C PRO A 411 -15.26 -25.56 6.91
N SER A 412 -14.59 -26.01 7.97
CA SER A 412 -14.31 -25.19 9.15
C SER A 412 -13.30 -24.07 8.86
N GLU A 413 -12.30 -24.31 8.03
CA GLU A 413 -11.32 -23.30 7.61
C GLU A 413 -11.96 -22.24 6.70
N LEU A 414 -12.85 -22.64 5.80
CA LEU A 414 -13.65 -21.72 4.98
C LEU A 414 -14.56 -20.85 5.85
N VAL A 415 -15.22 -21.42 6.85
CA VAL A 415 -16.04 -20.67 7.84
C VAL A 415 -15.19 -19.68 8.64
N ASP A 416 -13.97 -20.06 9.03
CA ASP A 416 -13.07 -19.15 9.72
C ASP A 416 -12.69 -17.95 8.84
N ALA A 417 -12.47 -18.14 7.52
CA ALA A 417 -12.24 -17.05 6.57
C ALA A 417 -13.44 -16.10 6.47
N VAL A 418 -14.65 -16.62 6.30
CA VAL A 418 -15.88 -15.84 6.31
C VAL A 418 -16.05 -15.04 7.61
N ARG A 419 -15.78 -15.67 8.76
CA ARG A 419 -15.83 -14.97 10.06
C ARG A 419 -14.80 -13.87 10.18
N PHE A 420 -13.61 -14.04 9.59
CA PHE A 420 -12.62 -12.97 9.54
C PHE A 420 -13.14 -11.79 8.70
N ILE A 421 -13.65 -12.04 7.50
CA ILE A 421 -14.25 -11.00 6.63
C ILE A 421 -15.33 -10.23 7.42
N LEU A 422 -16.29 -10.92 8.04
CA LEU A 422 -17.37 -10.30 8.81
C LEU A 422 -16.87 -9.47 10.01
N ARG A 423 -15.69 -9.81 10.60
CA ARG A 423 -15.08 -8.99 11.65
C ARG A 423 -14.55 -7.63 11.15
N CYS A 424 -14.26 -7.51 9.86
CA CYS A 424 -13.80 -6.27 9.24
C CYS A 424 -14.95 -5.36 8.79
N GLU A 425 -16.20 -5.80 8.92
CA GLU A 425 -17.38 -5.01 8.53
C GLU A 425 -17.56 -3.79 9.45
N ASN A 426 -17.69 -2.62 8.85
CA ASN A 426 -17.95 -1.35 9.51
C ASN A 426 -19.47 -1.14 9.76
N ASN A 427 -19.79 -0.20 10.64
CA ASN A 427 -21.20 0.10 10.99
C ASN A 427 -22.02 0.65 9.82
N ASP A 428 -21.36 1.16 8.76
CA ASP A 428 -22.01 1.67 7.55
C ASP A 428 -22.26 0.59 6.49
N GLY A 429 -21.86 -0.65 6.77
CA GLY A 429 -22.03 -1.81 5.89
C GLY A 429 -20.88 -2.04 4.90
N GLY A 430 -19.85 -1.20 4.92
CA GLY A 430 -18.63 -1.42 4.13
C GLY A 430 -17.57 -2.16 4.94
N PHE A 431 -16.48 -2.48 4.28
CA PHE A 431 -15.39 -3.23 4.89
C PHE A 431 -14.12 -2.37 4.97
N GLY A 432 -13.49 -2.41 6.16
CA GLY A 432 -12.14 -1.90 6.36
C GLY A 432 -11.12 -2.86 5.80
N SER A 433 -9.87 -2.41 5.62
CA SER A 433 -8.81 -3.28 5.11
C SER A 433 -8.31 -4.27 6.17
N TYR A 434 -7.73 -3.81 7.25
CA TYR A 434 -7.15 -4.67 8.29
C TYR A 434 -8.08 -4.95 9.47
N GLU A 435 -8.88 -3.96 9.84
CA GLU A 435 -9.75 -4.00 11.01
C GLU A 435 -11.05 -3.24 10.72
N ARG A 436 -12.06 -3.46 11.53
CA ARG A 436 -13.22 -2.56 11.50
C ARG A 436 -12.86 -1.18 12.04
N ARG A 437 -13.48 -0.12 11.51
CA ARG A 437 -13.35 1.23 12.06
C ARG A 437 -13.89 1.27 13.49
N LYS A 438 -13.07 1.75 14.42
CA LYS A 438 -13.35 1.77 15.87
C LYS A 438 -13.91 3.11 16.36
N THR A 439 -13.77 4.17 15.55
CA THR A 439 -14.20 5.54 15.92
C THR A 439 -14.74 6.30 14.72
N ALA A 440 -15.24 7.50 14.95
CA ALA A 440 -15.72 8.38 13.88
C ALA A 440 -14.56 8.84 12.97
N SER A 441 -14.85 9.10 11.70
CA SER A 441 -13.90 9.62 10.72
C SER A 441 -13.33 11.01 11.07
N THR A 442 -13.94 11.71 12.04
CA THR A 442 -13.39 12.95 12.60
C THR A 442 -12.02 12.80 13.26
N LEU A 443 -11.57 11.55 13.53
CA LEU A 443 -10.20 11.29 13.97
C LEU A 443 -9.17 11.75 12.92
N GLU A 444 -9.52 11.80 11.63
CA GLU A 444 -8.67 12.37 10.57
C GLU A 444 -8.28 13.83 10.82
N TRP A 445 -9.01 14.57 11.66
CA TRP A 445 -8.59 15.92 12.08
C TRP A 445 -7.30 15.92 12.91
N LEU A 446 -6.91 14.78 13.45
CA LEU A 446 -5.63 14.59 14.15
C LEU A 446 -4.57 13.93 13.27
N ASN A 447 -4.73 13.91 11.95
CA ASN A 447 -3.74 13.34 11.03
C ASN A 447 -2.41 14.11 11.12
N PRO A 448 -1.33 13.47 11.62
CA PRO A 448 -0.04 14.11 11.80
C PRO A 448 0.87 14.01 10.56
N ALA A 449 0.40 13.32 9.51
CA ALA A 449 1.16 13.07 8.29
C ALA A 449 0.75 14.09 7.21
N GLU A 450 1.52 15.16 7.06
CA GLU A 450 1.19 16.25 6.14
C GLU A 450 1.15 15.80 4.67
N MET A 451 1.98 14.83 4.30
CA MET A 451 2.10 14.32 2.93
C MET A 451 1.03 13.30 2.55
N PHE A 452 0.27 12.76 3.53
CA PHE A 452 -0.68 11.67 3.35
C PHE A 452 -2.05 12.02 3.92
N ALA A 453 -3.13 11.53 3.30
CA ALA A 453 -4.48 11.69 3.84
C ALA A 453 -5.13 10.34 4.15
N ASN A 454 -6.23 10.39 4.92
CA ASN A 454 -7.03 9.23 5.29
C ASN A 454 -6.20 8.12 5.97
N SER A 455 -5.23 8.52 6.81
CA SER A 455 -4.27 7.61 7.44
C SER A 455 -4.47 7.44 8.94
N MET A 456 -5.45 8.13 9.56
CA MET A 456 -5.66 8.07 11.00
C MET A 456 -6.63 7.00 11.45
N THR A 457 -7.63 6.67 10.66
CA THR A 457 -8.62 5.66 10.99
C THR A 457 -8.91 4.76 9.81
N GLU A 458 -9.53 3.62 10.08
CA GLU A 458 -10.01 2.71 9.05
C GLU A 458 -11.23 3.33 8.34
N HIS A 459 -11.38 3.03 7.05
CA HIS A 459 -12.48 3.51 6.22
C HIS A 459 -13.25 2.34 5.60
N SER A 460 -14.38 2.60 4.98
CA SER A 460 -15.11 1.65 4.15
C SER A 460 -14.69 1.89 2.69
N TYR A 461 -13.86 0.99 2.18
CA TYR A 461 -13.29 1.08 0.83
C TYR A 461 -14.20 0.39 -0.17
N THR A 462 -14.35 0.97 -1.36
CA THR A 462 -15.15 0.39 -2.45
C THR A 462 -14.66 -1.01 -2.82
N GLU A 463 -13.36 -1.15 -3.03
CA GLU A 463 -12.71 -2.40 -3.41
C GLU A 463 -12.78 -3.46 -2.31
N CYS A 464 -12.41 -3.14 -1.06
CA CYS A 464 -12.51 -4.10 0.05
C CYS A 464 -13.95 -4.54 0.26
N THR A 465 -14.91 -3.60 0.14
CA THR A 465 -16.34 -3.92 0.26
C THR A 465 -16.77 -4.87 -0.86
N ALA A 466 -16.42 -4.56 -2.10
CA ALA A 466 -16.79 -5.39 -3.25
C ALA A 466 -16.21 -6.79 -3.17
N SER A 467 -14.89 -6.93 -2.95
CA SER A 467 -14.24 -8.24 -2.79
C SER A 467 -14.87 -9.07 -1.68
N CYS A 468 -15.14 -8.45 -0.52
CA CYS A 468 -15.80 -9.13 0.59
C CYS A 468 -17.22 -9.61 0.22
N LEU A 469 -18.02 -8.78 -0.49
CA LEU A 469 -19.36 -9.17 -0.93
C LEU A 469 -19.34 -10.31 -1.93
N VAL A 470 -18.39 -10.30 -2.89
CA VAL A 470 -18.19 -11.41 -3.85
C VAL A 470 -17.85 -12.69 -3.11
N ALA A 471 -16.86 -12.67 -2.21
CA ALA A 471 -16.47 -13.83 -1.43
C ALA A 471 -17.60 -14.39 -0.56
N LEU A 472 -18.35 -13.51 0.11
CA LEU A 472 -19.51 -13.90 0.92
C LEU A 472 -20.63 -14.52 0.06
N ARG A 473 -20.85 -14.00 -1.13
CA ARG A 473 -21.83 -14.54 -2.08
C ARG A 473 -21.41 -15.91 -2.58
N GLU A 474 -20.17 -16.07 -3.05
CA GLU A 474 -19.63 -17.35 -3.51
C GLU A 474 -19.67 -18.41 -2.40
N PHE A 475 -19.30 -18.05 -1.18
CA PHE A 475 -19.42 -18.96 -0.04
C PHE A 475 -20.88 -19.36 0.21
N ASN A 476 -21.83 -18.42 0.19
CA ASN A 476 -23.25 -18.69 0.43
C ASN A 476 -23.85 -19.61 -0.65
N LEU A 477 -23.40 -19.54 -1.88
CA LEU A 477 -23.82 -20.42 -2.96
C LEU A 477 -23.33 -21.86 -2.73
N ASN A 478 -22.10 -22.04 -2.29
CA ASN A 478 -21.49 -23.35 -2.01
C ASN A 478 -21.96 -23.97 -0.67
N TYR A 479 -22.28 -23.12 0.32
CA TYR A 479 -22.65 -23.52 1.69
C TYR A 479 -23.92 -22.82 2.17
N PRO A 480 -25.10 -23.06 1.53
CA PRO A 480 -26.32 -22.25 1.71
C PRO A 480 -26.97 -22.32 3.10
N ASN A 481 -26.50 -23.23 3.97
CA ASN A 481 -27.01 -23.41 5.34
C ASN A 481 -26.02 -22.92 6.42
N THR A 482 -24.92 -22.24 6.03
CA THR A 482 -23.84 -21.86 6.96
C THR A 482 -23.71 -20.34 7.02
N LEU A 483 -23.87 -19.73 8.19
CA LEU A 483 -23.80 -18.29 8.42
C LEU A 483 -24.73 -17.45 7.53
N VAL A 484 -25.85 -18.06 7.06
CA VAL A 484 -26.72 -17.48 6.03
C VAL A 484 -27.32 -16.14 6.46
N ASN A 485 -27.70 -15.99 7.72
CA ASN A 485 -28.30 -14.75 8.22
C ASN A 485 -27.26 -13.61 8.28
N GLU A 486 -26.08 -13.90 8.79
CA GLU A 486 -24.96 -12.94 8.89
C GLU A 486 -24.52 -12.50 7.50
N ILE A 487 -24.35 -13.43 6.57
CA ILE A 487 -23.95 -13.17 5.19
C ILE A 487 -24.99 -12.33 4.47
N ASN A 488 -26.28 -12.72 4.49
CA ASN A 488 -27.34 -11.98 3.82
C ASN A 488 -27.52 -10.57 4.39
N ALA A 489 -27.33 -10.41 5.70
CA ALA A 489 -27.35 -9.09 6.33
C ALA A 489 -26.17 -8.21 5.88
N ALA A 490 -24.97 -8.78 5.76
CA ALA A 490 -23.79 -8.09 5.26
C ALA A 490 -23.94 -7.71 3.77
N LEU A 491 -24.41 -8.63 2.92
CA LEU A 491 -24.69 -8.37 1.50
C LEU A 491 -25.64 -7.18 1.33
N LYS A 492 -26.75 -7.15 2.10
CA LYS A 492 -27.74 -6.06 2.01
C LYS A 492 -27.16 -4.70 2.46
N ARG A 493 -26.36 -4.69 3.53
CA ARG A 493 -25.75 -3.44 4.02
C ARG A 493 -24.69 -2.95 3.06
N GLY A 494 -23.84 -3.86 2.53
CA GLY A 494 -22.81 -3.54 1.54
C GLY A 494 -23.41 -3.01 0.22
N GLU A 495 -24.50 -3.62 -0.26
CA GLU A 495 -25.26 -3.10 -1.41
C GLU A 495 -25.70 -1.64 -1.18
N THR A 496 -26.31 -1.38 -0.04
CA THR A 496 -26.76 -0.03 0.32
C THR A 496 -25.61 0.97 0.31
N LEU A 497 -24.46 0.59 0.82
CA LEU A 497 -23.27 1.45 0.82
C LEU A 497 -22.74 1.67 -0.59
N LEU A 498 -22.55 0.62 -1.39
CA LEU A 498 -22.02 0.75 -2.76
C LEU A 498 -22.91 1.64 -3.62
N ARG A 499 -24.23 1.50 -3.54
CA ARG A 499 -25.16 2.39 -4.24
C ARG A 499 -25.02 3.85 -3.78
N LYS A 500 -24.84 4.08 -2.48
CA LYS A 500 -24.61 5.42 -1.91
C LYS A 500 -23.27 6.02 -2.33
N GLN A 501 -22.22 5.21 -2.53
CA GLN A 501 -20.89 5.66 -2.91
C GLN A 501 -20.76 5.94 -4.40
N GLN A 502 -21.68 5.44 -5.24
CA GLN A 502 -21.67 5.76 -6.67
C GLN A 502 -21.77 7.28 -6.88
N LYS A 503 -20.85 7.81 -7.65
CA LYS A 503 -20.84 9.23 -8.00
C LYS A 503 -21.95 9.59 -8.99
N PRO A 504 -22.33 10.89 -9.07
CA PRO A 504 -23.36 11.33 -10.00
C PRO A 504 -23.08 11.00 -11.46
N ASP A 505 -21.83 10.82 -11.87
CA ASP A 505 -21.44 10.42 -13.23
C ASP A 505 -21.54 8.90 -13.48
N GLY A 506 -21.71 8.10 -12.45
CA GLY A 506 -21.79 6.63 -12.52
C GLY A 506 -20.55 5.89 -12.05
N SER A 507 -19.46 6.59 -11.78
CA SER A 507 -18.21 5.99 -11.32
C SER A 507 -18.17 5.74 -9.81
N TRP A 508 -17.19 4.94 -9.35
CA TRP A 508 -16.76 4.85 -7.96
C TRP A 508 -15.31 5.28 -7.83
N LEU A 509 -14.99 5.86 -6.67
CA LEU A 509 -13.64 6.19 -6.29
C LEU A 509 -12.93 4.93 -5.75
N GLY A 510 -11.82 4.55 -6.34
CA GLY A 510 -10.88 3.59 -5.78
C GLY A 510 -9.91 4.26 -4.80
N VAL A 511 -9.31 3.47 -3.90
CA VAL A 511 -8.38 3.98 -2.88
C VAL A 511 -7.01 3.29 -2.98
N TRP A 512 -6.99 2.02 -3.38
CA TRP A 512 -5.77 1.22 -3.50
C TRP A 512 -5.22 1.14 -4.94
N GLY A 513 -6.02 1.56 -5.91
CA GLY A 513 -5.64 1.64 -7.33
C GLY A 513 -5.96 3.01 -7.92
N VAL A 514 -5.29 3.37 -9.02
CA VAL A 514 -5.54 4.56 -9.83
C VAL A 514 -6.72 4.26 -10.77
N ASN A 515 -7.80 4.91 -10.69
CA ASN A 515 -8.49 5.42 -9.52
C ASN A 515 -10.00 5.10 -9.71
N PHE A 516 -10.67 5.83 -10.66
CA PHE A 516 -12.10 5.67 -10.92
C PHE A 516 -12.42 4.45 -11.78
N ILE A 517 -11.57 4.09 -12.77
CA ILE A 517 -11.75 2.86 -13.55
C ILE A 517 -11.64 1.66 -12.63
N TYR A 518 -10.61 1.63 -11.76
CA TYR A 518 -10.41 0.61 -10.74
C TYR A 518 -11.60 0.51 -9.77
N GLY A 519 -12.00 1.63 -9.16
CA GLY A 519 -13.14 1.67 -8.24
C GLY A 519 -14.46 1.29 -8.89
N THR A 520 -14.65 1.64 -10.19
CA THR A 520 -15.88 1.30 -10.92
C THR A 520 -15.94 -0.19 -11.25
N MET A 521 -14.83 -0.83 -11.59
CA MET A 521 -14.76 -2.28 -11.76
C MET A 521 -15.24 -2.98 -10.49
N PHE A 522 -14.67 -2.65 -9.33
CA PHE A 522 -15.08 -3.24 -8.06
C PHE A 522 -16.52 -2.91 -7.68
N GLY A 523 -16.96 -1.67 -7.90
CA GLY A 523 -18.34 -1.27 -7.62
C GLY A 523 -19.37 -2.10 -8.39
N ILE A 524 -19.11 -2.38 -9.67
CA ILE A 524 -19.93 -3.28 -10.52
C ILE A 524 -19.90 -4.71 -9.93
N GLN A 525 -18.74 -5.28 -9.66
CA GLN A 525 -18.59 -6.63 -9.13
C GLN A 525 -19.34 -6.80 -7.80
N GLY A 526 -19.16 -5.85 -6.87
CA GLY A 526 -19.82 -5.88 -5.58
C GLY A 526 -21.33 -5.83 -5.69
N LEU A 527 -21.89 -5.01 -6.58
CA LEU A 527 -23.35 -4.96 -6.80
C LEU A 527 -23.89 -6.24 -7.45
N LEU A 528 -23.20 -6.79 -8.43
CA LEU A 528 -23.61 -8.09 -9.03
C LEU A 528 -23.62 -9.19 -7.97
N ALA A 529 -22.64 -9.23 -7.08
CA ALA A 529 -22.59 -10.20 -5.99
C ALA A 529 -23.77 -10.09 -5.02
N THR A 530 -24.34 -8.90 -4.85
CA THR A 530 -25.57 -8.70 -4.01
C THR A 530 -26.86 -9.08 -4.71
N GLY A 531 -26.81 -9.48 -5.98
CA GLY A 531 -27.96 -9.91 -6.77
C GLY A 531 -28.55 -8.83 -7.67
N ALA A 532 -27.83 -7.71 -7.87
CA ALA A 532 -28.19 -6.72 -8.88
C ALA A 532 -28.12 -7.37 -10.29
N THR A 533 -29.08 -7.06 -11.13
CA THR A 533 -29.12 -7.58 -12.52
C THR A 533 -28.33 -6.68 -13.46
N TYR A 534 -28.01 -7.17 -14.64
CA TYR A 534 -27.23 -6.44 -15.66
C TYR A 534 -27.94 -5.18 -16.17
N ASP A 535 -29.25 -5.12 -16.07
CA ASP A 535 -30.12 -3.98 -16.41
C ASP A 535 -30.39 -3.04 -15.22
N ASP A 536 -29.80 -3.31 -14.05
CA ASP A 536 -29.87 -2.41 -12.92
C ASP A 536 -29.37 -1.01 -13.30
N PRO A 537 -30.15 0.05 -13.03
CA PRO A 537 -29.78 1.42 -13.45
C PRO A 537 -28.42 1.87 -12.95
N THR A 538 -27.97 1.38 -11.79
CA THR A 538 -26.65 1.70 -11.21
C THR A 538 -25.54 1.05 -12.03
N ILE A 539 -25.71 -0.20 -12.43
CA ILE A 539 -24.74 -0.94 -13.28
C ILE A 539 -24.72 -0.35 -14.69
N VAL A 540 -25.89 -0.13 -15.32
CA VAL A 540 -25.98 0.49 -16.64
C VAL A 540 -25.29 1.85 -16.67
N LYS A 541 -25.47 2.66 -15.65
CA LYS A 541 -24.83 3.97 -15.52
C LYS A 541 -23.31 3.86 -15.42
N ALA A 542 -22.81 2.88 -14.68
CA ALA A 542 -21.37 2.62 -14.56
C ALA A 542 -20.76 2.14 -15.89
N CYS A 543 -21.42 1.22 -16.59
CA CYS A 543 -20.99 0.77 -17.93
C CYS A 543 -20.96 1.95 -18.91
N ASN A 544 -21.98 2.81 -18.93
CA ASN A 544 -22.01 3.99 -19.77
C ASN A 544 -20.87 4.97 -19.44
N TRP A 545 -20.54 5.12 -18.15
CA TRP A 545 -19.38 5.91 -17.76
C TRP A 545 -18.08 5.31 -18.29
N LEU A 546 -17.83 4.02 -18.10
CA LEU A 546 -16.65 3.35 -18.65
C LEU A 546 -16.56 3.52 -20.17
N LEU A 547 -17.65 3.28 -20.90
CA LEU A 547 -17.70 3.45 -22.35
C LEU A 547 -17.39 4.89 -22.77
N SER A 548 -17.82 5.89 -21.99
CA SER A 548 -17.52 7.31 -22.26
C SER A 548 -16.05 7.68 -22.05
N LYS A 549 -15.26 6.83 -21.36
CA LYS A 549 -13.83 7.03 -21.08
C LYS A 549 -12.93 6.24 -22.02
N GLN A 550 -13.50 5.44 -22.95
CA GLN A 550 -12.71 4.76 -23.95
C GLN A 550 -12.06 5.75 -24.92
N ARG A 551 -10.77 5.62 -25.10
CA ARG A 551 -9.98 6.50 -25.96
C ARG A 551 -10.07 6.07 -27.43
N PHE A 552 -9.56 6.92 -28.32
CA PHE A 552 -9.64 6.69 -29.79
C PHE A 552 -8.91 5.42 -30.23
N ASP A 553 -7.84 5.01 -29.52
CA ASP A 553 -7.07 3.79 -29.79
C ASP A 553 -7.75 2.51 -29.25
N GLY A 554 -8.90 2.66 -28.60
CA GLY A 554 -9.68 1.57 -28.02
C GLY A 554 -9.34 1.21 -26.59
N GLY A 555 -8.26 1.74 -26.01
CA GLY A 555 -7.88 1.51 -24.62
C GLY A 555 -8.50 2.49 -23.64
N TRP A 556 -8.14 2.36 -22.37
CA TRP A 556 -8.46 3.28 -21.28
C TRP A 556 -7.18 3.71 -20.57
N GLY A 557 -7.18 4.93 -20.04
CA GLY A 557 -6.04 5.45 -19.28
C GLY A 557 -6.49 6.54 -18.33
N GLU A 558 -6.08 6.42 -17.07
CA GLU A 558 -6.36 7.38 -16.02
C GLU A 558 -5.06 7.87 -15.38
N HIS A 559 -4.95 9.18 -15.19
CA HIS A 559 -3.75 9.82 -14.66
C HIS A 559 -3.80 9.87 -13.13
N PHE A 560 -2.66 9.66 -12.48
CA PHE A 560 -2.48 9.71 -11.03
C PHE A 560 -3.01 10.99 -10.36
N GLN A 561 -2.99 12.13 -11.05
CA GLN A 561 -3.60 13.37 -10.53
C GLN A 561 -5.08 13.20 -10.13
N GLY A 562 -5.78 12.20 -10.69
CA GLY A 562 -7.13 11.84 -10.27
C GLY A 562 -7.20 11.45 -8.80
N CYS A 563 -6.16 10.81 -8.25
CA CYS A 563 -6.06 10.44 -6.83
C CYS A 563 -5.95 11.68 -5.94
N LEU A 564 -5.18 12.68 -6.37
CA LEU A 564 -4.98 13.93 -5.63
C LEU A 564 -6.22 14.82 -5.65
N SER A 565 -6.80 15.00 -6.85
CA SER A 565 -7.94 15.91 -7.08
C SER A 565 -9.30 15.29 -6.72
N ARG A 566 -9.36 13.96 -6.56
CA ARG A 566 -10.60 13.16 -6.41
C ARG A 566 -11.59 13.37 -7.56
N ARG A 567 -11.05 13.59 -8.76
CA ARG A 567 -11.79 13.72 -10.03
C ARG A 567 -11.08 12.92 -11.09
N TYR A 568 -11.84 12.33 -12.00
CA TYR A 568 -11.24 11.63 -13.13
C TYR A 568 -10.36 12.58 -13.94
N VAL A 569 -9.12 12.16 -14.19
CA VAL A 569 -8.17 12.84 -15.06
C VAL A 569 -7.70 11.84 -16.09
N GLU A 570 -7.95 12.11 -17.37
CA GLU A 570 -7.53 11.22 -18.45
C GLU A 570 -6.00 11.23 -18.57
N ASN A 571 -5.40 10.06 -18.80
CA ASN A 571 -3.97 9.97 -19.09
C ASN A 571 -3.70 10.35 -20.56
N SER A 572 -2.48 10.77 -20.86
CA SER A 572 -2.02 11.08 -22.22
C SER A 572 -2.05 9.84 -23.14
N GLU A 573 -1.88 8.65 -22.58
CA GLU A 573 -1.83 7.35 -23.26
C GLU A 573 -2.80 6.35 -22.63
N SER A 574 -3.28 5.39 -23.41
CA SER A 574 -4.01 4.24 -22.89
C SER A 574 -3.06 3.30 -22.16
N GLN A 575 -3.55 2.69 -21.10
CA GLN A 575 -2.77 1.82 -20.23
C GLN A 575 -3.34 0.40 -20.24
N VAL A 576 -2.46 -0.58 -20.31
CA VAL A 576 -2.82 -2.02 -20.34
C VAL A 576 -3.65 -2.39 -19.11
N ILE A 577 -3.22 -2.01 -17.92
CA ILE A 577 -3.90 -2.32 -16.65
C ILE A 577 -5.29 -1.69 -16.63
N GLN A 578 -5.41 -0.41 -16.96
CA GLN A 578 -6.66 0.34 -16.97
C GLN A 578 -7.63 -0.22 -18.01
N THR A 579 -7.12 -0.61 -19.17
CA THR A 579 -7.91 -1.25 -20.22
C THR A 579 -8.42 -2.62 -19.78
N ALA A 580 -7.58 -3.42 -19.14
CA ALA A 580 -7.98 -4.73 -18.63
C ALA A 580 -9.07 -4.62 -17.54
N TRP A 581 -8.97 -3.65 -16.62
CA TRP A 581 -10.00 -3.38 -15.61
C TRP A 581 -11.33 -2.94 -16.23
N ALA A 582 -11.28 -2.03 -17.21
CA ALA A 582 -12.49 -1.57 -17.91
C ALA A 582 -13.16 -2.72 -18.68
N LEU A 583 -12.39 -3.53 -19.40
CA LEU A 583 -12.91 -4.70 -20.13
C LEU A 583 -13.52 -5.72 -19.18
N LYS A 584 -12.81 -6.08 -18.09
CA LYS A 584 -13.32 -7.01 -17.09
C LYS A 584 -14.66 -6.54 -16.53
N ALA A 585 -14.77 -5.27 -16.18
CA ALA A 585 -16.01 -4.68 -15.67
C ALA A 585 -17.16 -4.74 -16.68
N LEU A 586 -16.89 -4.37 -17.94
CA LEU A 586 -17.90 -4.39 -19.01
C LEU A 586 -18.36 -5.81 -19.35
N LEU A 587 -17.43 -6.77 -19.39
CA LEU A 587 -17.74 -8.18 -19.67
C LEU A 587 -18.56 -8.80 -18.54
N GLU A 588 -18.16 -8.64 -17.27
CA GLU A 588 -18.91 -9.16 -16.12
C GLU A 588 -20.29 -8.52 -16.00
N ALA A 589 -20.45 -7.25 -16.37
CA ALA A 589 -21.73 -6.57 -16.46
C ALA A 589 -22.55 -6.96 -17.71
N ARG A 590 -22.06 -7.86 -18.57
CA ARG A 590 -22.69 -8.25 -19.85
C ARG A 590 -23.08 -7.02 -20.70
N ALA A 591 -22.21 -6.03 -20.78
CA ALA A 591 -22.44 -4.82 -21.55
C ALA A 591 -22.62 -5.15 -23.05
N THR A 592 -23.60 -4.52 -23.67
CA THR A 592 -24.01 -4.86 -25.05
C THR A 592 -23.19 -4.17 -26.15
N ASN A 593 -22.30 -3.24 -25.79
CA ASN A 593 -21.48 -2.51 -26.78
C ASN A 593 -20.23 -3.31 -27.16
N TRP A 594 -20.45 -4.40 -27.89
CA TRP A 594 -19.37 -5.26 -28.38
C TRP A 594 -18.33 -4.53 -29.23
N GLN A 595 -18.74 -3.51 -30.00
CA GLN A 595 -17.78 -2.71 -30.79
C GLN A 595 -16.73 -2.02 -29.88
N ALA A 596 -17.12 -1.51 -28.75
CA ALA A 596 -16.20 -0.90 -27.80
C ALA A 596 -15.32 -1.97 -27.12
N ILE A 597 -15.91 -3.10 -26.72
CA ILE A 597 -15.19 -4.24 -26.14
C ILE A 597 -14.13 -4.76 -27.11
N ASP A 598 -14.49 -5.00 -28.39
CA ASP A 598 -13.57 -5.45 -29.42
C ASP A 598 -12.39 -4.50 -29.66
N ARG A 599 -12.63 -3.17 -29.60
CA ARG A 599 -11.54 -2.19 -29.68
C ARG A 599 -10.58 -2.30 -28.50
N GLY A 600 -11.11 -2.49 -27.29
CA GLY A 600 -10.28 -2.66 -26.08
C GLY A 600 -9.44 -3.94 -26.14
N VAL A 601 -10.02 -5.03 -26.60
CA VAL A 601 -9.30 -6.31 -26.80
C VAL A 601 -8.20 -6.16 -27.84
N ARG A 602 -8.48 -5.50 -28.98
CA ARG A 602 -7.44 -5.19 -29.98
C ARG A 602 -6.32 -4.33 -29.42
N PHE A 603 -6.64 -3.35 -28.55
CA PHE A 603 -5.61 -2.57 -27.87
C PHE A 603 -4.72 -3.47 -27.02
N LEU A 604 -5.28 -4.35 -26.16
CA LEU A 604 -4.46 -5.27 -25.35
C LEU A 604 -3.59 -6.18 -26.23
N ALA A 605 -4.13 -6.68 -27.34
CA ALA A 605 -3.40 -7.52 -28.27
C ALA A 605 -2.25 -6.77 -28.96
N SER A 606 -2.48 -5.52 -29.37
CA SER A 606 -1.45 -4.68 -30.01
C SER A 606 -0.31 -4.27 -29.07
N MET A 607 -0.59 -4.22 -27.77
CA MET A 607 0.40 -3.88 -26.72
C MET A 607 1.20 -5.08 -26.25
N GLN A 608 0.83 -6.31 -26.62
CA GLN A 608 1.53 -7.51 -26.17
C GLN A 608 2.91 -7.61 -26.81
N LEU A 609 3.93 -7.83 -25.99
CA LEU A 609 5.31 -8.00 -26.42
C LEU A 609 5.55 -9.38 -27.04
N GLU A 610 6.65 -9.57 -27.77
CA GLU A 610 7.01 -10.83 -28.40
C GLU A 610 7.09 -12.02 -27.42
N ASN A 611 7.52 -11.77 -26.19
CA ASN A 611 7.59 -12.78 -25.12
C ASN A 611 6.23 -13.09 -24.48
N GLY A 612 5.14 -12.46 -24.91
CA GLY A 612 3.80 -12.64 -24.38
C GLY A 612 3.44 -11.78 -23.16
N ASP A 613 4.40 -11.04 -22.60
CA ASP A 613 4.18 -10.09 -21.51
C ASP A 613 3.63 -8.75 -22.06
N TRP A 614 3.32 -7.82 -21.19
CA TRP A 614 2.94 -6.45 -21.54
C TRP A 614 3.96 -5.44 -21.01
N PRO A 615 4.14 -4.29 -21.68
CA PRO A 615 5.14 -3.30 -21.28
C PRO A 615 4.84 -2.71 -19.91
N LYS A 616 5.92 -2.29 -19.21
CA LYS A 616 5.78 -1.43 -18.04
C LYS A 616 5.24 -0.07 -18.49
N GLN A 617 4.23 0.39 -17.81
CA GLN A 617 3.63 1.73 -17.96
C GLN A 617 3.56 2.42 -16.60
N ASP A 618 2.78 3.52 -16.50
CA ASP A 618 2.58 4.22 -15.25
C ASP A 618 2.03 3.28 -14.16
N PRO A 619 2.52 3.40 -12.91
CA PRO A 619 2.05 2.58 -11.80
C PRO A 619 0.53 2.68 -11.60
N GLY A 620 -0.10 1.53 -11.39
CA GLY A 620 -1.55 1.43 -11.22
C GLY A 620 -2.04 1.47 -9.77
N GLY A 621 -1.15 1.42 -8.80
CA GLY A 621 -1.49 1.41 -7.37
C GLY A 621 -1.28 2.76 -6.69
N VAL A 622 -2.00 3.01 -5.62
CA VAL A 622 -1.85 4.22 -4.81
C VAL A 622 -2.08 3.90 -3.33
N PHE A 623 -1.39 4.60 -2.45
CA PHE A 623 -1.52 4.46 -1.01
C PHE A 623 -1.70 5.84 -0.36
N PHE A 624 -2.68 5.98 0.54
CA PHE A 624 -3.01 7.24 1.21
C PHE A 624 -3.12 8.47 0.29
N ASN A 625 -3.67 8.28 -0.89
CA ASN A 625 -3.94 9.24 -1.97
C ASN A 625 -2.71 9.79 -2.70
N THR A 626 -1.52 9.76 -2.12
CA THR A 626 -0.33 10.45 -2.64
C THR A 626 0.85 9.55 -2.98
N ALA A 627 0.93 8.37 -2.39
CA ALA A 627 2.01 7.42 -2.66
C ALA A 627 1.61 6.49 -3.81
N LEU A 628 2.11 6.75 -5.00
CA LEU A 628 1.93 5.89 -6.16
C LEU A 628 2.80 4.64 -6.01
N LEU A 629 2.23 3.48 -6.30
CA LEU A 629 2.87 2.17 -6.17
C LEU A 629 2.81 1.42 -7.49
N ASP A 630 3.90 0.77 -7.87
CA ASP A 630 3.90 -0.17 -8.99
C ASP A 630 3.65 -1.60 -8.49
N TYR A 631 2.48 -2.14 -8.81
CA TYR A 631 2.15 -3.56 -8.66
C TYR A 631 2.55 -4.29 -9.95
N VAL A 632 3.79 -4.73 -10.02
CA VAL A 632 4.43 -5.19 -11.27
C VAL A 632 3.73 -6.37 -11.97
N LEU A 633 2.92 -7.16 -11.24
CA LEU A 633 2.18 -8.29 -11.80
C LEU A 633 0.78 -7.94 -12.32
N TYR A 634 0.24 -6.77 -11.98
CA TYR A 634 -1.09 -6.34 -12.47
C TYR A 634 -1.17 -6.35 -14.00
N ARG A 635 -0.11 -5.94 -14.69
CA ARG A 635 -0.05 -5.92 -16.15
C ARG A 635 -0.02 -7.32 -16.79
N ARG A 636 0.11 -8.41 -16.00
CA ARG A 636 0.14 -9.79 -16.47
C ARG A 636 -1.20 -10.49 -16.28
N TYR A 637 -1.67 -10.59 -15.05
CA TYR A 637 -2.89 -11.37 -14.78
C TYR A 637 -4.18 -10.63 -15.14
N PHE A 638 -4.28 -9.31 -15.05
CA PHE A 638 -5.53 -8.62 -15.46
C PHE A 638 -5.78 -8.68 -16.96
N PRO A 639 -4.80 -8.48 -17.87
CA PRO A 639 -5.02 -8.72 -19.30
C PRO A 639 -5.40 -10.17 -19.63
N VAL A 640 -4.73 -11.14 -19.02
CA VAL A 640 -5.08 -12.57 -19.18
C VAL A 640 -6.53 -12.79 -18.75
N TRP A 641 -6.94 -12.25 -17.62
CA TRP A 641 -8.31 -12.40 -17.12
C TRP A 641 -9.35 -11.76 -18.05
N ALA A 642 -9.12 -10.53 -18.49
CA ALA A 642 -10.02 -9.83 -19.41
C ALA A 642 -10.15 -10.56 -20.76
N LEU A 643 -9.04 -11.04 -21.33
CA LEU A 643 -9.04 -11.83 -22.56
C LEU A 643 -9.75 -13.18 -22.39
N SER A 644 -9.59 -13.84 -21.25
CA SER A 644 -10.27 -15.10 -20.94
C SER A 644 -11.79 -14.94 -20.88
N LEU A 645 -12.26 -13.89 -20.21
CA LEU A 645 -13.69 -13.55 -20.15
C LEU A 645 -14.24 -13.22 -21.54
N TYR A 646 -13.48 -12.47 -22.33
CA TYR A 646 -13.88 -12.14 -23.70
C TYR A 646 -14.04 -13.40 -24.58
N GLU A 647 -13.07 -14.31 -24.58
CA GLU A 647 -13.13 -15.55 -25.36
C GLU A 647 -14.28 -16.46 -24.92
N SER A 648 -14.54 -16.55 -23.60
CA SER A 648 -15.66 -17.34 -23.10
C SER A 648 -17.01 -16.78 -23.53
N MET A 649 -17.21 -15.47 -23.41
CA MET A 649 -18.50 -14.83 -23.74
C MET A 649 -18.75 -14.67 -25.23
N ARG A 650 -17.72 -14.67 -26.08
CA ARG A 650 -17.88 -14.63 -27.53
C ARG A 650 -18.34 -15.94 -28.08
N ASN A 651 -18.11 -17.04 -27.39
CA ASN A 651 -18.47 -18.40 -27.75
C ASN A 651 -19.84 -18.83 -27.18
N GLU A 652 -20.44 -18.05 -26.24
CA GLU A 652 -21.83 -18.17 -25.78
C GLU A 652 -22.80 -17.57 -26.82
#